data_d4981e92730b7acefbe619f2e806a440
#
_entry.id   d4981e92730b7acefbe619f2e806a440
#
_cell.length_a   1.000
_cell.length_b   1.000
_cell.length_c   1.000
_cell.angle_alpha   90.00
_cell.angle_beta   90.00
_cell.angle_gamma   90.00
#
_symmetry.space_group_name_H-M   'P 1'
#
loop_
_entity.id
_entity.type
_entity.pdbx_description
1 polymer ?
#
loop_
_entity_poly.entity_id
_entity_poly.type
_entity_poly.pdbx_seq_one_letter_code
_entity_poly.pdbx_strand_id
1 'polypeptide(L)'
;MAKKETYDAGSISVLEGLEAVRKRPGMYIGSVSRKGLNHLIYEIVDNAVDEHLAGYCSLIHVVLEKDGSCTVTDNGRGIPVDMHEKGVSAERLVFTTLHAGGKFDNSAYKTSGGLHGVGSSVVNALSTYLDIKISRDGYIHHDHYERGIPTLELEEGLLPKLGRTRQTGTSINFLPDPEIFEKTRFSATEVKSRLHETAYLNPELTIHFEDKRGAEIEDITYHEPDGIIGFIKDLNQNAEVLHEPVYLKGESDGIQVEVAFQFTNEFRENVLGFCNNIYNAEGGTHLTGFKTTFTTVMNTYAREIGVLKDKDPNFTGADIRNGMTAVVSIKHPEPRFEGQTKTKLDNQDASRATGKVVGEQMVLYFDRNLETLKTILSCAEKAAKIRKTEERAKTNLLTKQKYSFDSNGKLANCEKKDPSQCEIFIVEGDSAGGSAKTARNRNYQAILPIRGKILNVEKATIDKVLANAEIKTMINAFGCGFSEGYGNDFDITKLRYGKIVIMADADVDGAHISTLLLTLFYRFMPDLITEGHVYIAMPPLYKVMPKKGQEEYLYDDKALERYRRAHKPGSFTLQRYKGLGEMDAEQLWETTLNPETRMMKRVEIEDARLASSVTEVLMGSDVPPRKKFIYEHAQDAELDI
;
A
#
# COMPACT_ATOMS: atom_id res chain seq x y z
N MET A 1 8.47 9.96 47.18
CA MET A 1 9.75 9.94 46.44
C MET A 1 9.69 8.75 45.50
N ALA A 2 9.50 9.00 44.19
CA ALA A 2 9.52 7.95 43.17
C ALA A 2 10.97 7.42 43.09
N LYS A 3 11.18 6.10 43.23
CA LYS A 3 12.46 5.45 42.95
C LYS A 3 12.84 5.79 41.49
N LYS A 4 13.97 6.50 41.32
CA LYS A 4 14.61 6.59 40.01
C LYS A 4 15.00 5.17 39.61
N GLU A 5 14.35 4.60 38.62
CA GLU A 5 14.82 3.38 37.96
C GLU A 5 16.19 3.70 37.36
N THR A 6 17.22 3.06 37.86
CA THR A 6 18.58 3.16 37.33
C THR A 6 18.64 2.27 36.08
N TYR A 7 18.96 2.87 34.93
CA TYR A 7 19.25 2.13 33.69
C TYR A 7 20.65 1.50 33.87
N ASP A 8 20.69 0.21 34.15
CA ASP A 8 21.92 -0.59 34.35
C ASP A 8 21.89 -1.86 33.48
N ALA A 9 22.91 -2.69 33.60
CA ALA A 9 23.01 -3.96 32.85
C ALA A 9 21.81 -4.89 33.08
N GLY A 10 21.17 -4.83 34.25
CA GLY A 10 19.97 -5.62 34.58
C GLY A 10 18.70 -5.14 33.85
N SER A 11 18.71 -3.92 33.30
CA SER A 11 17.60 -3.40 32.48
C SER A 11 17.67 -3.83 31.01
N ILE A 12 18.75 -4.52 30.58
CA ILE A 12 18.91 -5.06 29.23
C ILE A 12 18.32 -6.47 29.21
N SER A 13 17.21 -6.64 28.49
CA SER A 13 16.59 -7.94 28.22
C SER A 13 17.04 -8.48 26.86
N VAL A 14 17.47 -9.74 26.84
CA VAL A 14 17.75 -10.47 25.59
C VAL A 14 16.52 -11.29 25.26
N LEU A 15 16.00 -11.13 24.04
CA LEU A 15 14.90 -11.93 23.51
C LEU A 15 15.49 -13.01 22.60
N GLU A 16 15.17 -14.26 22.87
CA GLU A 16 15.65 -15.39 22.10
C GLU A 16 14.53 -16.01 21.26
N GLY A 17 14.88 -16.52 20.06
CA GLY A 17 14.00 -17.27 19.19
C GLY A 17 12.72 -16.53 18.80
N LEU A 18 11.59 -17.23 18.86
CA LEU A 18 10.28 -16.73 18.40
C LEU A 18 9.64 -15.72 19.36
N GLU A 19 10.13 -15.61 20.61
CA GLU A 19 9.65 -14.59 21.55
C GLU A 19 9.93 -13.17 21.03
N ALA A 20 11.06 -12.97 20.36
CA ALA A 20 11.41 -11.69 19.73
C ALA A 20 10.37 -11.29 18.65
N VAL A 21 9.89 -12.25 17.87
CA VAL A 21 8.87 -12.05 16.84
C VAL A 21 7.54 -11.61 17.48
N ARG A 22 7.09 -12.31 18.52
CA ARG A 22 5.85 -11.99 19.24
C ARG A 22 5.87 -10.62 19.90
N LYS A 23 7.02 -10.20 20.47
CA LYS A 23 7.18 -8.88 21.11
C LYS A 23 7.31 -7.73 20.12
N ARG A 24 7.84 -7.97 18.93
CA ARG A 24 8.09 -6.94 17.90
C ARG A 24 7.65 -7.42 16.50
N PRO A 25 6.39 -7.79 16.32
CA PRO A 25 5.90 -8.37 15.05
C PRO A 25 6.09 -7.42 13.86
N GLY A 26 5.96 -6.11 14.06
CA GLY A 26 6.16 -5.11 13.01
C GLY A 26 7.52 -5.14 12.32
N MET A 27 8.58 -5.65 12.98
CA MET A 27 9.90 -5.82 12.36
C MET A 27 9.91 -6.92 11.27
N TYR A 28 9.00 -7.88 11.35
CA TYR A 28 8.95 -9.06 10.47
C TYR A 28 7.84 -8.99 9.43
N ILE A 29 6.67 -8.44 9.79
CA ILE A 29 5.48 -8.35 8.94
C ILE A 29 5.09 -6.91 8.58
N GLY A 30 5.91 -5.92 8.93
CA GLY A 30 5.71 -4.49 8.66
C GLY A 30 4.71 -3.82 9.58
N SER A 31 3.58 -4.43 9.88
CA SER A 31 2.56 -3.89 10.79
C SER A 31 1.72 -5.01 11.40
N VAL A 32 0.96 -4.72 12.46
CA VAL A 32 -0.06 -5.63 13.02
C VAL A 32 -1.48 -5.31 12.51
N SER A 33 -1.58 -4.45 11.50
CA SER A 33 -2.82 -4.13 10.80
C SER A 33 -3.25 -5.28 9.88
N ARG A 34 -4.38 -5.10 9.15
CA ARG A 34 -4.86 -6.06 8.15
C ARG A 34 -3.79 -6.42 7.11
N LYS A 35 -2.92 -5.48 6.72
CA LYS A 35 -1.81 -5.74 5.79
C LYS A 35 -0.83 -6.77 6.34
N GLY A 36 -0.37 -6.60 7.59
CA GLY A 36 0.51 -7.58 8.24
C GLY A 36 -0.20 -8.91 8.52
N LEU A 37 -1.52 -8.89 8.78
CA LEU A 37 -2.31 -10.11 8.92
C LEU A 37 -2.32 -10.92 7.60
N ASN A 38 -2.66 -10.29 6.47
CA ASN A 38 -2.65 -10.97 5.17
C ASN A 38 -1.24 -11.41 4.76
N HIS A 39 -0.20 -10.72 5.23
CA HIS A 39 1.19 -11.09 4.95
C HIS A 39 1.55 -12.49 5.45
N LEU A 40 0.89 -12.99 6.50
CA LEU A 40 1.06 -14.37 6.96
C LEU A 40 0.69 -15.39 5.86
N ILE A 41 -0.39 -15.14 5.11
CA ILE A 41 -0.78 -15.98 3.97
C ILE A 41 0.28 -15.90 2.88
N TYR A 42 0.77 -14.67 2.59
CA TYR A 42 1.72 -14.47 1.51
C TYR A 42 3.06 -15.15 1.77
N GLU A 43 3.55 -15.17 3.01
CA GLU A 43 4.78 -15.90 3.37
C GLU A 43 4.67 -17.40 3.09
N ILE A 44 3.52 -18.03 3.35
CA ILE A 44 3.32 -19.46 3.05
C ILE A 44 3.11 -19.69 1.55
N VAL A 45 2.35 -18.83 0.87
CA VAL A 45 2.16 -18.90 -0.58
C VAL A 45 3.49 -18.70 -1.32
N ASP A 46 4.32 -17.73 -0.90
CA ASP A 46 5.63 -17.46 -1.51
C ASP A 46 6.56 -18.69 -1.38
N ASN A 47 6.47 -19.47 -0.30
CA ASN A 47 7.21 -20.73 -0.19
C ASN A 47 6.76 -21.77 -1.22
N ALA A 48 5.45 -21.88 -1.48
CA ALA A 48 4.90 -22.76 -2.51
C ALA A 48 5.27 -22.27 -3.93
N VAL A 49 5.31 -20.95 -4.14
CA VAL A 49 5.79 -20.33 -5.39
C VAL A 49 7.28 -20.61 -5.60
N ASP A 50 8.11 -20.60 -4.55
CA ASP A 50 9.52 -20.98 -4.65
C ASP A 50 9.68 -22.46 -5.10
N GLU A 51 8.81 -23.38 -4.64
CA GLU A 51 8.76 -24.75 -5.17
C GLU A 51 8.36 -24.80 -6.65
N HIS A 52 7.45 -23.90 -7.08
CA HIS A 52 7.12 -23.75 -8.51
C HIS A 52 8.33 -23.26 -9.32
N LEU A 53 9.01 -22.20 -8.86
CA LEU A 53 10.22 -21.69 -9.53
C LEU A 53 11.35 -22.71 -9.60
N ALA A 54 11.40 -23.65 -8.65
CA ALA A 54 12.30 -24.79 -8.67
C ALA A 54 11.83 -25.93 -9.60
N GLY A 55 10.63 -25.83 -10.20
CA GLY A 55 10.06 -26.78 -11.15
C GLY A 55 9.32 -27.96 -10.53
N TYR A 56 8.94 -27.90 -9.25
CA TYR A 56 8.31 -29.02 -8.54
C TYR A 56 6.85 -28.81 -8.16
N CYS A 57 6.34 -27.58 -8.20
CA CYS A 57 4.96 -27.26 -7.84
C CYS A 57 4.21 -26.71 -9.06
N SER A 58 2.99 -27.19 -9.29
CA SER A 58 2.09 -26.74 -10.36
C SER A 58 0.72 -26.29 -9.86
N LEU A 59 0.40 -26.57 -8.59
CA LEU A 59 -0.89 -26.26 -7.98
C LEU A 59 -0.69 -25.76 -6.56
N ILE A 60 -1.27 -24.61 -6.26
CA ILE A 60 -1.40 -24.06 -4.91
C ILE A 60 -2.88 -23.91 -4.59
N HIS A 61 -3.30 -24.37 -3.43
CA HIS A 61 -4.67 -24.21 -2.94
C HIS A 61 -4.67 -23.39 -1.65
N VAL A 62 -5.43 -22.28 -1.64
CA VAL A 62 -5.56 -21.36 -0.52
C VAL A 62 -7.02 -21.35 -0.07
N VAL A 63 -7.28 -21.66 1.19
CA VAL A 63 -8.62 -21.74 1.76
C VAL A 63 -8.72 -20.83 2.98
N LEU A 64 -9.68 -19.90 2.98
CA LEU A 64 -10.09 -19.18 4.17
C LEU A 64 -11.21 -19.98 4.87
N GLU A 65 -10.89 -20.57 6.01
CA GLU A 65 -11.76 -21.50 6.71
C GLU A 65 -12.84 -20.79 7.56
N LYS A 66 -13.91 -21.49 7.89
CA LYS A 66 -15.06 -20.96 8.66
C LYS A 66 -14.69 -20.48 10.07
N ASP A 67 -13.68 -21.08 10.67
CA ASP A 67 -13.17 -20.72 12.01
C ASP A 67 -12.26 -19.50 12.01
N GLY A 68 -11.93 -18.95 10.82
CA GLY A 68 -11.05 -17.81 10.64
C GLY A 68 -9.59 -18.20 10.38
N SER A 69 -9.27 -19.50 10.36
CA SER A 69 -7.94 -19.98 9.96
C SER A 69 -7.75 -19.91 8.44
N CYS A 70 -6.51 -20.05 7.99
CA CYS A 70 -6.15 -20.16 6.58
C CYS A 70 -5.40 -21.46 6.34
N THR A 71 -5.80 -22.20 5.30
CA THR A 71 -5.09 -23.39 4.81
C THR A 71 -4.41 -23.06 3.50
N VAL A 72 -3.11 -23.32 3.40
CA VAL A 72 -2.36 -23.26 2.14
C VAL A 72 -1.76 -24.62 1.86
N THR A 73 -2.04 -25.17 0.69
CA THR A 73 -1.57 -26.48 0.26
C THR A 73 -0.89 -26.36 -1.10
N ASP A 74 0.29 -26.95 -1.24
CA ASP A 74 1.02 -27.09 -2.50
C ASP A 74 1.23 -28.57 -2.87
N ASN A 75 1.52 -28.81 -4.15
CA ASN A 75 1.89 -30.13 -4.66
C ASN A 75 3.39 -30.23 -4.97
N GLY A 76 4.23 -29.48 -4.27
CA GLY A 76 5.68 -29.51 -4.40
C GLY A 76 6.34 -30.76 -3.84
N ARG A 77 7.65 -30.70 -3.54
CA ARG A 77 8.40 -31.83 -2.98
C ARG A 77 8.03 -32.19 -1.55
N GLY A 78 7.39 -31.28 -0.82
CA GLY A 78 7.23 -31.33 0.62
C GLY A 78 8.49 -30.90 1.37
N ILE A 79 8.33 -30.23 2.50
CA ILE A 79 9.45 -29.80 3.35
C ILE A 79 10.26 -31.03 3.79
N PRO A 80 11.62 -30.96 3.84
CA PRO A 80 12.42 -32.05 4.37
C PRO A 80 12.02 -32.44 5.81
N VAL A 81 11.87 -33.73 6.05
CA VAL A 81 11.46 -34.29 7.36
C VAL A 81 12.58 -35.10 8.02
N ASP A 82 13.72 -35.20 7.34
CA ASP A 82 14.89 -35.93 7.81
C ASP A 82 15.48 -35.29 9.08
N MET A 83 16.25 -36.09 9.81
CA MET A 83 17.00 -35.62 10.98
C MET A 83 18.10 -34.65 10.53
N HIS A 84 18.09 -33.45 11.07
CA HIS A 84 19.16 -32.47 10.89
C HIS A 84 20.31 -32.75 11.87
N GLU A 85 21.51 -32.28 11.58
CA GLU A 85 22.71 -32.42 12.42
C GLU A 85 22.52 -31.91 13.87
N LYS A 86 21.56 -31.00 14.08
CA LYS A 86 21.16 -30.51 15.41
C LYS A 86 20.30 -31.50 16.21
N GLY A 87 20.02 -32.70 15.71
CA GLY A 87 19.28 -33.73 16.40
C GLY A 87 17.75 -33.53 16.47
N VAL A 88 17.22 -32.69 15.59
CA VAL A 88 15.77 -32.46 15.41
C VAL A 88 15.39 -32.58 13.94
N SER A 89 14.12 -32.82 13.65
CA SER A 89 13.60 -32.81 12.27
C SER A 89 13.92 -31.46 11.58
N ALA A 90 14.31 -31.53 10.29
CA ALA A 90 14.56 -30.33 9.48
C ALA A 90 13.33 -29.41 9.43
N GLU A 91 12.14 -29.97 9.37
CA GLU A 91 10.88 -29.22 9.44
C GLU A 91 10.80 -28.38 10.72
N ARG A 92 11.04 -28.95 11.91
CA ARG A 92 11.00 -28.22 13.18
C ARG A 92 11.98 -27.05 13.21
N LEU A 93 13.15 -27.20 12.62
CA LEU A 93 14.11 -26.09 12.52
C LEU A 93 13.52 -24.92 11.72
N VAL A 94 12.85 -25.20 10.58
CA VAL A 94 12.25 -24.19 9.73
C VAL A 94 11.14 -23.42 10.45
N PHE A 95 10.36 -24.09 11.31
CA PHE A 95 9.24 -23.46 12.00
C PHE A 95 9.58 -22.89 13.39
N THR A 96 10.67 -23.31 14.03
CA THR A 96 11.01 -22.87 15.38
C THR A 96 12.27 -22.01 15.48
N THR A 97 13.07 -21.94 14.41
CA THR A 97 14.35 -21.22 14.43
C THR A 97 14.36 -20.11 13.39
N LEU A 98 14.65 -18.89 13.80
CA LEU A 98 14.88 -17.78 12.89
C LEU A 98 16.15 -18.01 12.08
N HIS A 99 16.14 -17.58 10.83
CA HIS A 99 17.26 -17.76 9.90
C HIS A 99 17.63 -19.25 9.66
N ALA A 100 16.61 -20.11 9.61
CA ALA A 100 16.74 -21.51 9.22
C ALA A 100 16.01 -21.73 7.88
N GLY A 101 16.67 -22.39 6.94
CA GLY A 101 16.05 -22.71 5.64
C GLY A 101 17.07 -23.20 4.61
N GLY A 102 16.58 -23.87 3.58
CA GLY A 102 17.40 -24.41 2.47
C GLY A 102 17.60 -23.44 1.30
N LYS A 103 17.36 -22.14 1.48
CA LYS A 103 17.43 -21.13 0.43
C LYS A 103 18.63 -20.17 0.58
N PHE A 104 19.55 -20.46 1.51
CA PHE A 104 20.74 -19.63 1.75
C PHE A 104 21.87 -19.90 0.76
N ASP A 105 21.86 -21.05 0.12
CA ASP A 105 22.74 -21.38 -0.99
C ASP A 105 21.90 -21.69 -2.23
N ASN A 106 22.49 -21.52 -3.42
CA ASN A 106 21.80 -21.72 -4.69
C ASN A 106 21.72 -23.21 -5.11
N SER A 107 21.99 -24.16 -4.21
CA SER A 107 22.03 -25.59 -4.53
C SER A 107 20.64 -26.18 -4.75
N ALA A 108 19.66 -25.81 -3.92
CA ALA A 108 18.28 -26.29 -3.98
C ALA A 108 17.33 -25.38 -4.76
N TYR A 109 17.62 -24.07 -4.77
CA TYR A 109 16.80 -23.03 -5.43
C TYR A 109 17.72 -22.04 -6.16
N LYS A 110 17.62 -21.98 -7.49
CA LYS A 110 18.40 -21.03 -8.30
C LYS A 110 17.90 -19.58 -8.13
N THR A 111 16.61 -19.42 -7.94
CA THR A 111 15.94 -18.16 -7.67
C THR A 111 14.86 -18.40 -6.63
N SER A 112 14.77 -17.58 -5.62
CA SER A 112 13.71 -17.67 -4.59
C SER A 112 13.34 -16.29 -4.09
N GLY A 113 12.10 -16.17 -3.58
CA GLY A 113 11.64 -14.99 -2.86
C GLY A 113 11.97 -15.05 -1.37
N GLY A 114 12.05 -16.24 -0.81
CA GLY A 114 12.27 -16.51 0.62
C GLY A 114 13.74 -16.53 1.03
N LEU A 115 14.41 -15.38 1.07
CA LEU A 115 15.87 -15.26 1.28
C LEU A 115 16.30 -15.22 2.74
N HIS A 116 15.44 -14.80 3.66
CA HIS A 116 15.83 -14.52 5.05
C HIS A 116 15.65 -15.72 5.99
N GLY A 117 14.97 -16.79 5.54
CA GLY A 117 14.71 -17.98 6.37
C GLY A 117 13.90 -17.70 7.61
N VAL A 118 12.95 -16.75 7.55
CA VAL A 118 12.13 -16.35 8.72
C VAL A 118 10.62 -16.47 8.48
N GLY A 119 10.15 -16.52 7.23
CA GLY A 119 8.72 -16.47 6.92
C GLY A 119 7.90 -17.52 7.66
N SER A 120 8.25 -18.81 7.54
CA SER A 120 7.53 -19.91 8.19
C SER A 120 7.53 -19.80 9.72
N SER A 121 8.69 -19.48 10.31
CA SER A 121 8.82 -19.32 11.76
C SER A 121 8.07 -18.09 12.29
N VAL A 122 7.99 -17.03 11.50
CA VAL A 122 7.19 -15.83 11.82
C VAL A 122 5.70 -16.15 11.79
N VAL A 123 5.19 -16.86 10.77
CA VAL A 123 3.78 -17.28 10.73
C VAL A 123 3.45 -18.16 11.93
N ASN A 124 4.32 -19.11 12.27
CA ASN A 124 4.16 -19.97 13.45
C ASN A 124 4.11 -19.15 14.74
N ALA A 125 5.04 -18.23 14.94
CA ALA A 125 5.11 -17.39 16.15
C ALA A 125 3.88 -16.48 16.33
N LEU A 126 3.26 -16.01 15.24
CA LEU A 126 2.15 -15.05 15.23
C LEU A 126 0.77 -15.71 15.11
N SER A 127 0.73 -17.05 15.16
CA SER A 127 -0.50 -17.84 15.12
C SER A 127 -0.83 -18.43 16.49
N THR A 128 -2.12 -18.54 16.80
CA THR A 128 -2.61 -19.27 17.97
C THR A 128 -2.23 -20.73 17.87
N TYR A 129 -2.43 -21.30 16.67
CA TYR A 129 -1.93 -22.63 16.33
C TYR A 129 -1.47 -22.66 14.86
N LEU A 130 -0.59 -23.59 14.56
CA LEU A 130 -0.19 -23.95 13.21
C LEU A 130 -0.14 -25.48 13.11
N ASP A 131 -0.88 -26.04 12.16
CA ASP A 131 -0.93 -27.47 11.86
C ASP A 131 -0.33 -27.72 10.49
N ILE A 132 0.65 -28.62 10.40
CA ILE A 132 1.36 -28.91 9.17
C ILE A 132 1.29 -30.39 8.83
N LYS A 133 0.99 -30.68 7.57
CA LYS A 133 1.03 -32.01 6.97
C LYS A 133 1.96 -32.00 5.78
N ILE A 134 2.95 -32.89 5.80
CA ILE A 134 3.95 -33.01 4.75
C ILE A 134 3.84 -34.38 4.11
N SER A 135 3.48 -34.38 2.84
CA SER A 135 3.43 -35.58 2.00
C SER A 135 4.80 -35.77 1.34
N ARG A 136 5.62 -36.66 1.87
CA ARG A 136 6.98 -36.92 1.41
C ARG A 136 7.41 -38.36 1.69
N ASP A 137 8.24 -38.93 0.84
CA ASP A 137 8.83 -40.27 0.99
C ASP A 137 7.80 -41.40 1.21
N GLY A 138 6.62 -41.24 0.59
CA GLY A 138 5.52 -42.21 0.65
C GLY A 138 4.65 -42.14 1.90
N TYR A 139 4.85 -41.14 2.76
CA TYR A 139 4.08 -40.94 4.00
C TYR A 139 3.59 -39.50 4.15
N ILE A 140 2.53 -39.35 4.95
CA ILE A 140 2.08 -38.05 5.43
C ILE A 140 2.65 -37.87 6.83
N HIS A 141 3.59 -36.93 6.97
CA HIS A 141 4.16 -36.51 8.24
C HIS A 141 3.34 -35.35 8.83
N HIS A 142 3.29 -35.25 10.17
CA HIS A 142 2.45 -34.27 10.84
C HIS A 142 3.22 -33.60 11.98
N ASP A 143 3.08 -32.29 12.10
CA ASP A 143 3.45 -31.56 13.31
C ASP A 143 2.38 -30.52 13.66
N HIS A 144 2.37 -30.09 14.90
CA HIS A 144 1.43 -29.12 15.43
C HIS A 144 2.11 -28.18 16.42
N TYR A 145 1.79 -26.91 16.31
CA TYR A 145 2.37 -25.84 17.11
C TYR A 145 1.29 -24.98 17.75
N GLU A 146 1.54 -24.56 18.99
CA GLU A 146 0.77 -23.52 19.67
C GLU A 146 1.68 -22.33 19.96
N ARG A 147 1.37 -21.15 19.37
CA ARG A 147 2.14 -19.90 19.52
C ARG A 147 3.65 -20.09 19.31
N GLY A 148 3.99 -20.85 18.28
CA GLY A 148 5.38 -21.14 17.93
C GLY A 148 6.03 -22.31 18.66
N ILE A 149 5.34 -22.94 19.62
CA ILE A 149 5.87 -24.05 20.43
C ILE A 149 5.32 -25.37 19.87
N PRO A 150 6.18 -26.34 19.51
CA PRO A 150 5.72 -27.64 19.05
C PRO A 150 5.05 -28.41 20.19
N THR A 151 3.91 -29.03 19.91
CA THR A 151 3.13 -29.77 20.92
C THR A 151 3.15 -31.27 20.72
N LEU A 152 3.54 -31.75 19.54
CA LEU A 152 3.65 -33.18 19.29
C LEU A 152 5.02 -33.72 19.71
N GLU A 153 5.02 -34.92 20.30
CA GLU A 153 6.24 -35.65 20.59
C GLU A 153 6.82 -36.27 19.30
N LEU A 154 8.13 -36.21 19.16
CA LEU A 154 8.83 -36.85 18.04
C LEU A 154 9.07 -38.33 18.32
N GLU A 155 8.84 -39.16 17.33
CA GLU A 155 9.19 -40.58 17.36
C GLU A 155 10.66 -40.75 16.93
N GLU A 156 11.54 -41.07 17.88
CA GLU A 156 12.99 -41.17 17.62
C GLU A 156 13.59 -39.90 16.97
N GLY A 157 13.07 -38.72 17.30
CA GLY A 157 13.49 -37.46 16.74
C GLY A 157 12.86 -37.08 15.39
N LEU A 158 12.00 -37.92 14.84
CA LEU A 158 11.27 -37.71 13.57
C LEU A 158 9.79 -37.40 13.80
N LEU A 159 9.17 -36.76 12.83
CA LEU A 159 7.74 -36.45 12.86
C LEU A 159 6.88 -37.71 12.79
N PRO A 160 5.74 -37.74 13.54
CA PRO A 160 4.79 -38.83 13.47
C PRO A 160 4.18 -38.97 12.06
N LYS A 161 3.88 -40.21 11.67
CA LYS A 161 3.30 -40.56 10.35
C LYS A 161 1.81 -40.84 10.50
N LEU A 162 0.96 -40.02 9.83
CA LEU A 162 -0.49 -40.24 9.82
C LEU A 162 -0.92 -41.37 8.89
N GLY A 163 -0.16 -41.66 7.83
CA GLY A 163 -0.50 -42.66 6.85
C GLY A 163 0.39 -42.69 5.63
N ARG A 164 0.09 -43.58 4.66
CA ARG A 164 0.81 -43.64 3.38
C ARG A 164 0.15 -42.76 2.35
N THR A 165 0.94 -42.16 1.49
CA THR A 165 0.49 -41.36 0.36
C THR A 165 1.34 -41.62 -0.89
N ARG A 166 0.78 -41.36 -2.07
CA ARG A 166 1.49 -41.31 -3.34
C ARG A 166 1.74 -39.86 -3.81
N GLN A 167 1.14 -38.90 -3.13
CA GLN A 167 1.28 -37.47 -3.42
C GLN A 167 2.48 -36.91 -2.69
N THR A 168 3.01 -35.79 -3.20
CA THR A 168 4.00 -34.95 -2.54
C THR A 168 3.40 -33.58 -2.31
N GLY A 169 3.95 -32.82 -1.36
CA GLY A 169 3.53 -31.44 -1.09
C GLY A 169 3.46 -31.12 0.38
N THR A 170 3.14 -29.87 0.67
CA THR A 170 2.97 -29.35 2.03
C THR A 170 1.58 -28.73 2.19
N SER A 171 0.94 -28.99 3.31
CA SER A 171 -0.33 -28.34 3.70
C SER A 171 -0.16 -27.73 5.08
N ILE A 172 -0.38 -26.43 5.18
CA ILE A 172 -0.24 -25.65 6.41
C ILE A 172 -1.57 -24.97 6.69
N ASN A 173 -2.15 -25.25 7.86
CA ASN A 173 -3.30 -24.54 8.39
C ASN A 173 -2.86 -23.71 9.60
N PHE A 174 -3.23 -22.44 9.67
CA PHE A 174 -2.87 -21.58 10.78
C PHE A 174 -3.97 -20.59 11.14
N LEU A 175 -4.09 -20.28 12.43
CA LEU A 175 -5.04 -19.32 12.96
C LEU A 175 -4.29 -18.12 13.57
N PRO A 176 -4.48 -16.90 13.07
CA PRO A 176 -3.82 -15.71 13.62
C PRO A 176 -4.12 -15.50 15.11
N ASP A 177 -3.12 -15.06 15.88
CA ASP A 177 -3.25 -14.88 17.32
C ASP A 177 -3.90 -13.52 17.66
N PRO A 178 -5.08 -13.50 18.34
CA PRO A 178 -5.75 -12.27 18.75
C PRO A 178 -5.00 -11.47 19.83
N GLU A 179 -3.97 -12.05 20.47
CA GLU A 179 -3.08 -11.30 21.34
C GLU A 179 -2.11 -10.39 20.58
N ILE A 180 -1.88 -10.67 19.29
CA ILE A 180 -1.00 -9.92 18.40
C ILE A 180 -1.79 -8.98 17.48
N PHE A 181 -2.87 -9.48 16.88
CA PHE A 181 -3.66 -8.76 15.90
C PHE A 181 -4.97 -8.26 16.50
N GLU A 182 -5.26 -6.96 16.37
CA GLU A 182 -6.53 -6.38 16.81
C GLU A 182 -7.73 -6.97 16.04
N LYS A 183 -7.52 -7.31 14.77
CA LYS A 183 -8.51 -7.96 13.89
C LYS A 183 -7.83 -9.16 13.24
N THR A 184 -8.43 -10.34 13.42
CA THR A 184 -7.92 -11.62 12.90
C THR A 184 -8.60 -12.10 11.63
N ARG A 185 -9.49 -11.28 11.03
CA ARG A 185 -10.20 -11.64 9.82
C ARG A 185 -9.42 -11.22 8.57
N PHE A 186 -8.98 -12.18 7.78
CA PHE A 186 -8.32 -11.98 6.49
C PHE A 186 -9.23 -11.26 5.49
N SER A 187 -8.64 -10.40 4.66
CA SER A 187 -9.33 -9.74 3.55
C SER A 187 -9.33 -10.63 2.31
N ALA A 188 -10.47 -11.23 1.98
CA ALA A 188 -10.59 -12.06 0.77
C ALA A 188 -10.24 -11.27 -0.50
N THR A 189 -10.67 -10.01 -0.60
CA THR A 189 -10.38 -9.16 -1.76
C THR A 189 -8.90 -8.95 -1.97
N GLU A 190 -8.14 -8.60 -0.91
CA GLU A 190 -6.69 -8.38 -1.00
C GLU A 190 -5.94 -9.69 -1.27
N VAL A 191 -6.37 -10.80 -0.64
CA VAL A 191 -5.77 -12.12 -0.88
C VAL A 191 -6.00 -12.54 -2.34
N LYS A 192 -7.22 -12.44 -2.86
CA LYS A 192 -7.54 -12.75 -4.26
C LYS A 192 -6.70 -11.92 -5.23
N SER A 193 -6.60 -10.62 -5.02
CA SER A 193 -5.78 -9.75 -5.87
C SER A 193 -4.32 -10.21 -5.90
N ARG A 194 -3.74 -10.53 -4.74
CA ARG A 194 -2.35 -11.00 -4.65
C ARG A 194 -2.15 -12.37 -5.32
N LEU A 195 -3.09 -13.31 -5.15
CA LEU A 195 -3.04 -14.63 -5.78
C LEU A 195 -3.16 -14.53 -7.30
N HIS A 196 -4.02 -13.67 -7.81
CA HIS A 196 -4.17 -13.42 -9.24
C HIS A 196 -2.89 -12.81 -9.85
N GLU A 197 -2.28 -11.83 -9.19
CA GLU A 197 -0.97 -11.30 -9.58
C GLU A 197 0.10 -12.39 -9.62
N THR A 198 0.11 -13.27 -8.63
CA THR A 198 1.05 -14.38 -8.57
C THR A 198 0.84 -15.36 -9.74
N ALA A 199 -0.40 -15.61 -10.17
CA ALA A 199 -0.69 -16.43 -11.34
C ALA A 199 -0.18 -15.78 -12.64
N TYR A 200 -0.37 -14.47 -12.84
CA TYR A 200 0.20 -13.76 -14.00
C TYR A 200 1.72 -13.79 -14.06
N LEU A 201 2.40 -13.80 -12.92
CA LEU A 201 3.87 -13.88 -12.87
C LEU A 201 4.39 -15.30 -13.10
N ASN A 202 3.52 -16.31 -13.05
CA ASN A 202 3.84 -17.73 -13.17
C ASN A 202 2.82 -18.44 -14.08
N PRO A 203 2.94 -18.33 -15.41
CA PRO A 203 1.94 -18.82 -16.36
C PRO A 203 1.61 -20.32 -16.27
N GLU A 204 2.55 -21.13 -15.77
CA GLU A 204 2.39 -22.59 -15.62
C GLU A 204 1.80 -22.98 -14.25
N LEU A 205 1.61 -22.02 -13.35
CA LEU A 205 1.06 -22.24 -12.02
C LEU A 205 -0.45 -22.09 -12.02
N THR A 206 -1.15 -23.04 -11.40
CA THR A 206 -2.57 -22.93 -11.09
C THR A 206 -2.71 -22.59 -9.61
N ILE A 207 -3.52 -21.58 -9.28
CA ILE A 207 -3.83 -21.21 -7.89
C ILE A 207 -5.34 -21.32 -7.70
N HIS A 208 -5.74 -22.18 -6.78
CA HIS A 208 -7.13 -22.36 -6.40
C HIS A 208 -7.40 -21.64 -5.08
N PHE A 209 -8.40 -20.79 -5.03
CA PHE A 209 -8.79 -20.03 -3.85
C PHE A 209 -10.23 -20.35 -3.46
N GLU A 210 -10.44 -20.68 -2.18
CA GLU A 210 -11.76 -20.86 -1.58
C GLU A 210 -11.95 -19.92 -0.38
N ASP A 211 -13.09 -19.25 -0.28
CA ASP A 211 -13.53 -18.58 0.95
C ASP A 211 -14.79 -19.27 1.48
N LYS A 212 -14.64 -20.03 2.57
CA LYS A 212 -15.71 -20.80 3.22
C LYS A 212 -16.43 -20.04 4.34
N ARG A 213 -16.06 -18.78 4.60
CA ARG A 213 -16.57 -17.99 5.73
C ARG A 213 -17.95 -17.41 5.49
N GLY A 214 -18.37 -17.27 4.24
CA GLY A 214 -19.70 -16.80 3.86
C GLY A 214 -20.79 -17.85 3.94
N ALA A 215 -22.04 -17.47 3.64
CA ALA A 215 -23.16 -18.40 3.48
C ALA A 215 -23.00 -19.28 2.23
N GLU A 216 -22.43 -18.71 1.18
CA GLU A 216 -22.01 -19.40 -0.03
C GLU A 216 -20.49 -19.46 -0.07
N ILE A 217 -19.93 -20.56 -0.57
CA ILE A 217 -18.50 -20.73 -0.75
C ILE A 217 -18.12 -19.97 -2.01
N GLU A 218 -17.18 -19.04 -1.88
CA GLU A 218 -16.54 -18.42 -3.04
C GLU A 218 -15.38 -19.33 -3.48
N ASP A 219 -15.40 -19.76 -4.73
CA ASP A 219 -14.45 -20.71 -5.33
C ASP A 219 -13.93 -20.12 -6.65
N ILE A 220 -12.63 -19.85 -6.72
CA ILE A 220 -11.99 -19.21 -7.89
C ILE A 220 -10.69 -19.94 -8.22
N THR A 221 -10.48 -20.18 -9.51
CA THR A 221 -9.21 -20.74 -10.00
C THR A 221 -8.54 -19.70 -10.89
N TYR A 222 -7.31 -19.36 -10.58
CA TYR A 222 -6.43 -18.51 -11.38
C TYR A 222 -5.44 -19.40 -12.15
N HIS A 223 -5.44 -19.25 -13.46
CA HIS A 223 -4.46 -19.86 -14.37
C HIS A 223 -4.28 -18.92 -15.55
N GLU A 224 -3.12 -18.30 -15.67
CA GLU A 224 -2.90 -17.17 -16.56
C GLU A 224 -1.78 -17.48 -17.58
N PRO A 225 -2.06 -18.30 -18.61
CA PRO A 225 -1.04 -18.75 -19.56
C PRO A 225 -0.43 -17.61 -20.39
N ASP A 226 -1.13 -16.48 -20.53
CA ASP A 226 -0.62 -15.27 -21.20
C ASP A 226 0.39 -14.50 -20.33
N GLY A 227 0.57 -14.86 -19.08
CA GLY A 227 1.55 -14.28 -18.17
C GLY A 227 1.40 -12.79 -18.00
N ILE A 228 2.52 -12.05 -17.98
CA ILE A 228 2.50 -10.60 -17.77
C ILE A 228 1.86 -9.82 -18.95
N ILE A 229 1.66 -10.45 -20.10
CA ILE A 229 0.87 -9.87 -21.20
C ILE A 229 -0.60 -9.81 -20.80
N GLY A 230 -1.13 -10.91 -20.25
CA GLY A 230 -2.47 -10.97 -19.66
C GLY A 230 -2.63 -9.97 -18.53
N PHE A 231 -1.62 -9.83 -17.68
CA PHE A 231 -1.62 -8.85 -16.60
C PHE A 231 -1.76 -7.41 -17.09
N ILE A 232 -1.04 -7.03 -18.16
CA ILE A 232 -1.19 -5.70 -18.78
C ILE A 232 -2.61 -5.48 -19.33
N LYS A 233 -3.20 -6.50 -19.97
CA LYS A 233 -4.57 -6.42 -20.47
C LYS A 233 -5.59 -6.25 -19.35
N ASP A 234 -5.41 -6.96 -18.25
CA ASP A 234 -6.24 -6.83 -17.05
C ASP A 234 -6.11 -5.44 -16.41
N LEU A 235 -4.89 -4.94 -16.24
CA LEU A 235 -4.64 -3.59 -15.72
C LEU A 235 -5.27 -2.48 -16.57
N ASN A 236 -5.39 -2.69 -17.87
CA ASN A 236 -5.93 -1.72 -18.82
C ASN A 236 -7.38 -2.03 -19.27
N GLN A 237 -8.07 -3.00 -18.63
CA GLN A 237 -9.40 -3.44 -19.06
C GLN A 237 -10.45 -2.33 -19.16
N ASN A 238 -10.29 -1.25 -18.41
CA ASN A 238 -11.20 -0.11 -18.39
C ASN A 238 -10.64 1.13 -19.12
N ALA A 239 -9.45 1.03 -19.73
CA ALA A 239 -8.82 2.13 -20.44
C ALA A 239 -8.88 1.94 -21.96
N GLU A 240 -8.89 3.04 -22.72
CA GLU A 240 -8.75 2.99 -24.17
C GLU A 240 -7.28 2.74 -24.52
N VAL A 241 -6.99 1.53 -24.99
CA VAL A 241 -5.63 1.11 -25.36
C VAL A 241 -5.26 1.59 -26.76
N LEU A 242 -4.01 2.00 -26.95
CA LEU A 242 -3.53 2.60 -28.19
C LEU A 242 -2.80 1.60 -29.11
N HIS A 243 -2.37 0.47 -28.58
CA HIS A 243 -1.70 -0.62 -29.31
C HIS A 243 -1.79 -1.93 -28.51
N GLU A 244 -1.48 -3.05 -29.16
CA GLU A 244 -1.35 -4.33 -28.45
C GLU A 244 -0.17 -4.32 -27.46
N PRO A 245 -0.23 -5.11 -26.37
CA PRO A 245 0.87 -5.18 -25.41
C PRO A 245 2.19 -5.56 -26.08
N VAL A 246 3.25 -4.82 -25.75
CA VAL A 246 4.61 -5.14 -26.16
C VAL A 246 5.23 -6.01 -25.10
N TYR A 247 5.84 -7.11 -25.49
CA TYR A 247 6.51 -8.06 -24.61
C TYR A 247 7.98 -8.18 -24.96
N LEU A 248 8.85 -8.01 -23.98
CA LEU A 248 10.30 -8.09 -24.06
C LEU A 248 10.79 -9.13 -23.06
N LYS A 249 11.67 -10.03 -23.51
CA LYS A 249 12.25 -11.08 -22.66
C LYS A 249 13.70 -11.30 -23.00
N GLY A 250 14.52 -11.54 -22.00
CA GLY A 250 15.93 -11.88 -22.17
C GLY A 250 16.62 -12.20 -20.86
N GLU A 251 17.91 -12.46 -20.96
CA GLU A 251 18.75 -12.75 -19.80
C GLU A 251 20.07 -11.99 -19.94
N SER A 252 20.58 -11.45 -18.85
CA SER A 252 21.90 -10.84 -18.77
C SER A 252 22.50 -11.09 -17.39
N ASP A 253 23.74 -11.52 -17.34
CA ASP A 253 24.50 -11.78 -16.11
C ASP A 253 23.77 -12.74 -15.14
N GLY A 254 23.08 -13.77 -15.71
CA GLY A 254 22.29 -14.75 -14.94
C GLY A 254 20.96 -14.20 -14.38
N ILE A 255 20.59 -12.96 -14.72
CA ILE A 255 19.32 -12.33 -14.34
C ILE A 255 18.36 -12.42 -15.52
N GLN A 256 17.23 -13.10 -15.32
CA GLN A 256 16.16 -13.15 -16.31
C GLN A 256 15.32 -11.89 -16.18
N VAL A 257 14.96 -11.29 -17.31
CA VAL A 257 14.19 -10.06 -17.37
C VAL A 257 13.01 -10.26 -18.31
N GLU A 258 11.83 -10.00 -17.82
CA GLU A 258 10.58 -9.95 -18.59
C GLU A 258 9.92 -8.61 -18.39
N VAL A 259 9.51 -7.96 -19.48
CA VAL A 259 8.79 -6.70 -19.45
C VAL A 259 7.62 -6.77 -20.40
N ALA A 260 6.45 -6.41 -19.92
CA ALA A 260 5.31 -6.11 -20.78
C ALA A 260 4.87 -4.68 -20.57
N PHE A 261 4.48 -3.98 -21.64
CA PHE A 261 3.95 -2.63 -21.54
C PHE A 261 2.94 -2.32 -22.63
N GLN A 262 2.05 -1.37 -22.34
CA GLN A 262 1.03 -0.88 -23.26
C GLN A 262 0.74 0.58 -22.95
N PHE A 263 0.41 1.37 -23.97
CA PHE A 263 -0.02 2.75 -23.79
C PHE A 263 -1.54 2.87 -23.92
N THR A 264 -2.07 3.75 -23.09
CA THR A 264 -3.48 4.11 -23.07
C THR A 264 -3.64 5.61 -23.38
N ASN A 265 -4.87 6.06 -23.58
CA ASN A 265 -5.18 7.49 -23.75
C ASN A 265 -5.14 8.28 -22.42
N GLU A 266 -4.83 7.64 -21.30
CA GLU A 266 -4.69 8.28 -20.00
C GLU A 266 -3.37 9.06 -19.90
N PHE A 267 -3.34 10.08 -19.02
CA PHE A 267 -2.16 10.94 -18.83
C PHE A 267 -1.38 10.58 -17.57
N ARG A 268 -1.23 9.29 -17.29
CA ARG A 268 -0.49 8.81 -16.11
C ARG A 268 0.43 7.64 -16.44
N GLU A 269 1.48 7.49 -15.64
CA GLU A 269 2.40 6.36 -15.66
C GLU A 269 1.98 5.34 -14.58
N ASN A 270 1.85 4.06 -14.96
CA ASN A 270 1.61 2.95 -14.05
C ASN A 270 2.67 1.85 -14.30
N VAL A 271 3.74 1.83 -13.54
CA VAL A 271 4.86 0.88 -13.72
C VAL A 271 5.02 0.03 -12.47
N LEU A 272 4.76 -1.26 -12.62
CA LEU A 272 4.86 -2.25 -11.56
C LEU A 272 6.19 -3.00 -11.66
N GLY A 273 6.90 -3.16 -10.54
CA GLY A 273 8.16 -3.87 -10.47
C GLY A 273 8.09 -5.11 -9.58
N PHE A 274 8.63 -6.21 -10.08
CA PHE A 274 8.70 -7.48 -9.36
C PHE A 274 10.11 -8.06 -9.42
N CYS A 275 10.58 -8.58 -8.29
CA CYS A 275 11.81 -9.35 -8.21
C CYS A 275 11.52 -10.68 -7.51
N ASN A 276 11.78 -11.81 -8.19
CA ASN A 276 11.47 -13.16 -7.71
C ASN A 276 10.00 -13.28 -7.22
N ASN A 277 9.06 -12.77 -8.03
CA ASN A 277 7.62 -12.72 -7.78
C ASN A 277 7.17 -11.82 -6.61
N ILE A 278 8.10 -11.09 -5.98
CA ILE A 278 7.79 -10.15 -4.91
C ILE A 278 7.55 -8.77 -5.51
N TYR A 279 6.41 -8.18 -5.20
CA TYR A 279 6.09 -6.81 -5.59
C TYR A 279 6.95 -5.79 -4.84
N ASN A 280 7.67 -4.97 -5.59
CA ASN A 280 8.49 -3.90 -5.03
C ASN A 280 7.71 -2.58 -5.06
N ALA A 281 6.89 -2.34 -4.04
CA ALA A 281 5.99 -1.20 -3.98
C ALA A 281 6.73 0.16 -4.02
N GLU A 282 7.92 0.24 -3.45
CA GLU A 282 8.79 1.41 -3.48
C GLU A 282 9.77 1.41 -4.66
N GLY A 283 9.57 0.47 -5.60
CA GLY A 283 10.38 0.36 -6.80
C GLY A 283 11.71 -0.36 -6.58
N GLY A 284 12.74 0.11 -7.25
CA GLY A 284 14.09 -0.44 -7.14
C GLY A 284 14.91 -0.24 -8.40
N THR A 285 16.12 -0.76 -8.34
CA THR A 285 17.15 -0.58 -9.38
C THR A 285 16.75 -1.15 -10.74
N HIS A 286 15.98 -2.25 -10.78
CA HIS A 286 15.43 -2.83 -12.01
C HIS A 286 14.48 -1.86 -12.73
N LEU A 287 13.59 -1.18 -11.97
CA LEU A 287 12.72 -0.14 -12.55
C LEU A 287 13.52 1.07 -13.02
N THR A 288 14.58 1.45 -12.31
CA THR A 288 15.49 2.51 -12.75
C THR A 288 16.15 2.15 -14.07
N GLY A 289 16.65 0.93 -14.19
CA GLY A 289 17.23 0.40 -15.44
C GLY A 289 16.24 0.44 -16.61
N PHE A 290 15.01 -0.05 -16.38
CA PHE A 290 13.92 0.02 -17.37
C PHE A 290 13.61 1.45 -17.79
N LYS A 291 13.28 2.33 -16.85
CA LYS A 291 12.82 3.70 -17.12
C LYS A 291 13.89 4.53 -17.84
N THR A 292 15.14 4.40 -17.44
CA THR A 292 16.27 5.11 -18.05
C THR A 292 16.50 4.64 -19.48
N THR A 293 16.59 3.34 -19.68
CA THR A 293 16.86 2.76 -21.00
C THR A 293 15.69 3.02 -21.96
N PHE A 294 14.45 2.82 -21.51
CA PHE A 294 13.26 3.14 -22.30
C PHE A 294 13.28 4.58 -22.78
N THR A 295 13.58 5.52 -21.88
CA THR A 295 13.68 6.93 -22.21
C THR A 295 14.77 7.23 -23.23
N THR A 296 15.93 6.60 -23.10
CA THR A 296 17.06 6.78 -24.03
C THR A 296 16.74 6.25 -25.42
N VAL A 297 16.24 5.01 -25.52
CA VAL A 297 15.88 4.38 -26.79
C VAL A 297 14.81 5.18 -27.53
N MET A 298 13.75 5.60 -26.82
CA MET A 298 12.68 6.38 -27.43
C MET A 298 13.16 7.75 -27.95
N ASN A 299 14.06 8.44 -27.25
CA ASN A 299 14.63 9.68 -27.73
C ASN A 299 15.54 9.46 -28.95
N THR A 300 16.26 8.35 -29.03
CA THR A 300 17.05 7.97 -30.22
C THR A 300 16.13 7.82 -31.42
N TYR A 301 15.09 6.99 -31.30
CA TYR A 301 14.13 6.81 -32.38
C TYR A 301 13.36 8.08 -32.74
N ALA A 302 13.03 8.95 -31.76
CA ALA A 302 12.37 10.22 -32.06
C ALA A 302 13.20 11.12 -32.96
N ARG A 303 14.54 11.05 -32.88
CA ARG A 303 15.45 11.75 -33.80
C ARG A 303 15.59 11.04 -35.15
N GLU A 304 15.74 9.74 -35.14
CA GLU A 304 15.91 8.94 -36.37
C GLU A 304 14.71 9.07 -37.31
N ILE A 305 13.48 9.04 -36.78
CA ILE A 305 12.28 9.19 -37.59
C ILE A 305 11.82 10.64 -37.75
N GLY A 306 12.60 11.63 -37.25
CA GLY A 306 12.38 13.06 -37.45
C GLY A 306 11.28 13.71 -36.62
N VAL A 307 10.79 13.06 -35.56
CA VAL A 307 9.87 13.69 -34.58
C VAL A 307 10.58 14.78 -33.78
N LEU A 308 11.84 14.57 -33.41
CA LEU A 308 12.73 15.57 -32.84
C LEU A 308 13.78 15.99 -33.88
N LYS A 309 13.97 17.29 -34.06
CA LYS A 309 15.09 17.84 -34.86
C LYS A 309 16.38 17.90 -34.01
N ASP A 310 17.53 18.02 -34.67
CA ASP A 310 18.84 18.06 -33.98
C ASP A 310 18.95 19.10 -32.86
N LYS A 311 18.26 20.22 -33.01
CA LYS A 311 18.27 21.33 -32.03
C LYS A 311 17.16 21.24 -30.98
N ASP A 312 16.23 20.29 -31.11
CA ASP A 312 15.15 20.15 -30.15
C ASP A 312 15.66 19.47 -28.86
N PRO A 313 15.22 19.90 -27.68
CA PRO A 313 15.52 19.16 -26.46
C PRO A 313 14.88 17.77 -26.49
N ASN A 314 15.51 16.81 -25.84
CA ASN A 314 14.93 15.49 -25.66
C ASN A 314 13.60 15.56 -24.91
N PHE A 315 12.73 14.60 -25.18
CA PHE A 315 11.60 14.34 -24.31
C PHE A 315 12.08 13.91 -22.92
N THR A 316 11.44 14.39 -21.89
CA THR A 316 11.70 13.92 -20.51
C THR A 316 11.22 12.48 -20.35
N GLY A 317 11.71 11.79 -19.32
CA GLY A 317 11.22 10.46 -18.98
C GLY A 317 9.70 10.46 -18.70
N ALA A 318 9.21 11.50 -18.07
CA ALA A 318 7.77 11.66 -17.82
C ALA A 318 6.97 11.86 -19.11
N ASP A 319 7.46 12.64 -20.08
CA ASP A 319 6.81 12.79 -21.38
C ASP A 319 6.68 11.45 -22.11
N ILE A 320 7.78 10.66 -22.11
CA ILE A 320 7.84 9.38 -22.83
C ILE A 320 6.97 8.30 -22.19
N ARG A 321 6.90 8.25 -20.86
CA ARG A 321 6.12 7.23 -20.15
C ARG A 321 4.71 7.67 -19.80
N ASN A 322 4.28 8.81 -20.32
CA ASN A 322 2.91 9.27 -20.15
C ASN A 322 1.91 8.36 -20.86
N GLY A 323 0.93 7.86 -20.12
CA GLY A 323 -0.04 6.88 -20.62
C GLY A 323 0.47 5.43 -20.61
N MET A 324 1.68 5.17 -20.08
CA MET A 324 2.27 3.83 -20.02
C MET A 324 1.73 3.04 -18.83
N THR A 325 1.24 1.84 -19.10
CA THR A 325 1.13 0.75 -18.12
C THR A 325 2.22 -0.27 -18.43
N ALA A 326 3.06 -0.63 -17.44
CA ALA A 326 4.15 -1.59 -17.61
C ALA A 326 4.30 -2.51 -16.40
N VAL A 327 4.65 -3.76 -16.66
CA VAL A 327 5.07 -4.75 -15.66
C VAL A 327 6.51 -5.15 -15.98
N VAL A 328 7.40 -4.95 -15.00
CA VAL A 328 8.82 -5.33 -15.07
C VAL A 328 9.07 -6.42 -14.05
N SER A 329 9.29 -7.64 -14.50
CA SER A 329 9.56 -8.80 -13.66
C SER A 329 10.98 -9.30 -13.92
N ILE A 330 11.75 -9.44 -12.84
CA ILE A 330 13.08 -10.04 -12.92
C ILE A 330 13.19 -11.26 -12.01
N LYS A 331 13.99 -12.24 -12.44
CA LYS A 331 14.43 -13.36 -11.60
C LYS A 331 15.92 -13.20 -11.35
N HIS A 332 16.26 -12.89 -10.11
CA HIS A 332 17.62 -12.59 -9.66
C HIS A 332 18.12 -13.69 -8.72
N PRO A 333 19.32 -14.25 -8.93
CA PRO A 333 19.84 -15.31 -8.07
C PRO A 333 20.10 -14.86 -6.62
N GLU A 334 20.54 -13.63 -6.43
CA GLU A 334 20.90 -13.08 -5.12
C GLU A 334 20.31 -11.67 -4.92
N PRO A 335 19.00 -11.51 -4.81
CA PRO A 335 18.40 -10.19 -4.66
C PRO A 335 18.66 -9.61 -3.27
N ARG A 336 18.90 -8.29 -3.22
CA ARG A 336 19.06 -7.50 -1.99
C ARG A 336 17.97 -6.48 -1.92
N PHE A 337 17.26 -6.46 -0.81
CA PHE A 337 16.16 -5.53 -0.57
C PHE A 337 16.48 -4.57 0.58
N GLU A 338 15.91 -3.37 0.52
CA GLU A 338 15.86 -2.47 1.66
C GLU A 338 14.78 -2.98 2.64
N GLY A 339 15.20 -3.63 3.73
CA GLY A 339 14.33 -4.13 4.78
C GLY A 339 13.65 -5.49 4.55
N GLN A 340 13.00 -5.99 5.61
CA GLN A 340 12.38 -7.31 5.64
C GLN A 340 11.13 -7.42 4.75
N THR A 341 10.38 -6.35 4.57
CA THR A 341 9.16 -6.31 3.75
C THR A 341 9.43 -6.33 2.25
N LYS A 342 10.70 -6.29 1.82
CA LYS A 342 11.17 -6.43 0.44
C LYS A 342 10.54 -5.42 -0.55
N THR A 343 10.15 -4.26 -0.05
CA THR A 343 9.43 -3.24 -0.83
C THR A 343 10.30 -2.55 -1.87
N LYS A 344 11.63 -2.57 -1.72
CA LYS A 344 12.56 -1.91 -2.64
C LYS A 344 13.78 -2.78 -2.93
N LEU A 345 14.08 -2.97 -4.21
CA LEU A 345 15.27 -3.71 -4.66
C LEU A 345 16.47 -2.76 -4.78
N ASP A 346 17.65 -3.20 -4.25
CA ASP A 346 18.88 -2.38 -4.20
C ASP A 346 20.04 -2.90 -5.05
N ASN A 347 19.87 -3.94 -5.82
CA ASN A 347 20.92 -4.56 -6.65
C ASN A 347 21.30 -3.67 -7.84
N GLN A 348 22.57 -3.23 -7.94
CA GLN A 348 23.04 -2.45 -9.09
C GLN A 348 23.16 -3.26 -10.38
N ASP A 349 23.46 -4.55 -10.30
CA ASP A 349 23.46 -5.48 -11.42
C ASP A 349 22.06 -5.66 -12.02
N ALA A 350 21.00 -5.65 -11.22
CA ALA A 350 19.62 -5.67 -11.70
C ALA A 350 19.32 -4.48 -12.63
N SER A 351 19.82 -3.28 -12.31
CA SER A 351 19.66 -2.09 -13.18
C SER A 351 20.36 -2.29 -14.53
N ARG A 352 21.59 -2.81 -14.51
CA ARG A 352 22.36 -3.05 -15.75
C ARG A 352 21.74 -4.15 -16.60
N ALA A 353 21.37 -5.27 -15.99
CA ALA A 353 20.76 -6.39 -16.70
C ALA A 353 19.42 -5.98 -17.34
N THR A 354 18.55 -5.32 -16.57
CA THR A 354 17.27 -4.83 -17.09
C THR A 354 17.48 -3.82 -18.20
N GLY A 355 18.39 -2.85 -18.02
CA GLY A 355 18.69 -1.84 -19.04
C GLY A 355 19.22 -2.47 -20.33
N LYS A 356 20.13 -3.45 -20.24
CA LYS A 356 20.66 -4.15 -21.42
C LYS A 356 19.61 -4.92 -22.18
N VAL A 357 18.86 -5.80 -21.49
CA VAL A 357 17.80 -6.60 -22.11
C VAL A 357 16.74 -5.71 -22.75
N VAL A 358 16.25 -4.71 -22.02
CA VAL A 358 15.24 -3.78 -22.54
C VAL A 358 15.76 -3.03 -23.76
N GLY A 359 16.98 -2.51 -23.71
CA GLY A 359 17.57 -1.77 -24.84
C GLY A 359 17.67 -2.62 -26.11
N GLU A 360 18.22 -3.84 -25.99
CA GLU A 360 18.36 -4.75 -27.12
C GLU A 360 17.01 -5.20 -27.69
N GLN A 361 16.08 -5.59 -26.83
CA GLN A 361 14.77 -6.10 -27.24
C GLN A 361 13.86 -5.00 -27.81
N MET A 362 13.92 -3.77 -27.28
CA MET A 362 13.18 -2.63 -27.83
C MET A 362 13.61 -2.31 -29.26
N VAL A 363 14.91 -2.32 -29.54
CA VAL A 363 15.43 -2.10 -30.90
C VAL A 363 14.88 -3.18 -31.85
N LEU A 364 15.01 -4.47 -31.47
CA LEU A 364 14.50 -5.58 -32.25
C LEU A 364 12.98 -5.50 -32.51
N TYR A 365 12.23 -5.01 -31.55
CA TYR A 365 10.78 -4.86 -31.66
C TYR A 365 10.40 -3.67 -32.52
N PHE A 366 10.94 -2.47 -32.29
CA PHE A 366 10.51 -1.25 -32.97
C PHE A 366 10.98 -1.18 -34.42
N ASP A 367 12.11 -1.81 -34.77
CA ASP A 367 12.53 -1.96 -36.16
C ASP A 367 11.51 -2.72 -37.02
N ARG A 368 10.68 -3.56 -36.39
CA ARG A 368 9.62 -4.33 -37.05
C ARG A 368 8.22 -3.75 -36.87
N ASN A 369 8.05 -2.86 -35.88
CA ASN A 369 6.73 -2.34 -35.48
C ASN A 369 6.72 -0.81 -35.44
N LEU A 370 6.99 -0.19 -36.59
CA LEU A 370 7.12 1.25 -36.72
C LEU A 370 5.83 2.02 -36.35
N GLU A 371 4.65 1.43 -36.57
CA GLU A 371 3.38 2.09 -36.23
C GLU A 371 3.18 2.18 -34.71
N THR A 372 3.54 1.14 -33.97
CA THR A 372 3.54 1.19 -32.49
C THR A 372 4.52 2.26 -31.99
N LEU A 373 5.73 2.32 -32.56
CA LEU A 373 6.70 3.35 -32.23
C LEU A 373 6.16 4.77 -32.44
N LYS A 374 5.55 5.03 -33.61
CA LYS A 374 4.93 6.33 -33.91
C LYS A 374 3.80 6.68 -32.94
N THR A 375 2.98 5.71 -32.58
CA THR A 375 1.90 5.88 -31.61
C THR A 375 2.46 6.34 -30.25
N ILE A 376 3.46 5.65 -29.74
CA ILE A 376 4.11 6.00 -28.46
C ILE A 376 4.77 7.38 -28.52
N LEU A 377 5.50 7.68 -29.59
CA LEU A 377 6.12 9.00 -29.77
C LEU A 377 5.09 10.13 -29.91
N SER A 378 3.92 9.86 -30.51
CA SER A 378 2.80 10.82 -30.54
C SER A 378 2.26 11.11 -29.13
N CYS A 379 2.21 10.12 -28.24
CA CYS A 379 1.86 10.32 -26.82
C CYS A 379 2.90 11.22 -26.14
N ALA A 380 4.19 10.92 -26.33
CA ALA A 380 5.28 11.73 -25.77
C ALA A 380 5.25 13.19 -26.27
N GLU A 381 4.95 13.40 -27.56
CA GLU A 381 4.82 14.72 -28.15
C GLU A 381 3.64 15.53 -27.56
N LYS A 382 2.50 14.86 -27.36
CA LYS A 382 1.33 15.45 -26.68
C LYS A 382 1.64 15.81 -25.25
N ALA A 383 2.27 14.90 -24.49
CA ALA A 383 2.68 15.13 -23.11
C ALA A 383 3.66 16.30 -23.00
N ALA A 384 4.69 16.35 -23.85
CA ALA A 384 5.65 17.47 -23.88
C ALA A 384 4.99 18.81 -24.21
N LYS A 385 3.99 18.84 -25.10
CA LYS A 385 3.22 20.06 -25.40
C LYS A 385 2.41 20.52 -24.18
N ILE A 386 1.75 19.59 -23.50
CA ILE A 386 0.99 19.87 -22.27
C ILE A 386 1.93 20.45 -21.21
N ARG A 387 3.02 19.74 -20.90
CA ARG A 387 4.04 20.17 -19.91
C ARG A 387 4.56 21.58 -20.20
N LYS A 388 4.95 21.88 -21.46
CA LYS A 388 5.42 23.22 -21.85
C LYS A 388 4.36 24.30 -21.66
N THR A 389 3.09 23.98 -21.90
CA THR A 389 1.98 24.91 -21.68
C THR A 389 1.77 25.16 -20.18
N GLU A 390 1.86 24.13 -19.38
CA GLU A 390 1.75 24.18 -17.92
C GLU A 390 2.91 24.96 -17.30
N GLU A 391 4.16 24.71 -17.73
CA GLU A 391 5.35 25.47 -17.32
C GLU A 391 5.20 26.96 -17.61
N ARG A 392 4.67 27.32 -18.79
CA ARG A 392 4.35 28.71 -19.14
C ARG A 392 3.26 29.30 -18.26
N ALA A 393 2.21 28.56 -17.98
CA ALA A 393 1.14 28.98 -17.07
C ALA A 393 1.66 29.17 -15.64
N LYS A 394 2.48 28.26 -15.13
CA LYS A 394 3.17 28.38 -13.84
C LYS A 394 4.08 29.59 -13.78
N THR A 395 4.93 29.78 -14.80
CA THR A 395 5.84 30.94 -14.86
C THR A 395 5.05 32.25 -14.86
N ASN A 396 3.94 32.30 -15.59
CA ASN A 396 3.04 33.46 -15.59
C ASN A 396 2.34 33.66 -14.22
N LEU A 397 2.00 32.61 -13.52
CA LEU A 397 1.43 32.67 -12.16
C LEU A 397 2.47 33.14 -11.15
N LEU A 398 3.68 32.56 -11.18
CA LEU A 398 4.78 32.90 -10.28
C LEU A 398 5.34 34.34 -10.53
N THR A 399 5.38 34.78 -11.79
CA THR A 399 5.80 36.17 -12.12
C THR A 399 4.74 37.21 -11.76
N LYS A 400 3.45 36.87 -11.83
CA LYS A 400 2.36 37.73 -11.33
C LYS A 400 2.22 37.69 -9.80
N GLN A 401 2.74 36.67 -9.14
CA GLN A 401 2.74 36.50 -7.68
C GLN A 401 4.05 36.94 -7.02
N LYS A 402 4.75 37.95 -7.56
CA LYS A 402 5.74 38.68 -6.74
C LYS A 402 4.99 39.32 -5.56
N TYR A 403 4.98 38.53 -4.46
CA TYR A 403 4.67 38.98 -3.11
C TYR A 403 3.36 39.76 -2.93
N SER A 404 2.23 39.04 -2.95
CA SER A 404 1.14 39.38 -2.06
C SER A 404 1.02 38.26 -1.00
N PHE A 405 1.44 38.57 0.20
CA PHE A 405 1.25 37.74 1.40
C PHE A 405 -0.24 37.70 1.82
N ASP A 406 -1.12 38.29 1.04
CA ASP A 406 -2.56 38.28 1.20
C ASP A 406 -3.18 37.08 0.46
N SER A 407 -3.16 35.94 1.14
CA SER A 407 -4.15 34.88 0.91
C SER A 407 -5.55 35.45 1.19
N ASN A 408 -6.17 36.11 0.28
CA ASN A 408 -7.58 36.61 0.31
C ASN A 408 -8.21 36.85 1.71
N GLY A 409 -7.43 37.13 2.77
CA GLY A 409 -7.88 37.30 4.15
C GLY A 409 -8.45 36.02 4.81
N LYS A 410 -8.42 34.86 4.16
CA LYS A 410 -9.00 33.62 4.68
C LYS A 410 -8.10 32.91 5.70
N LEU A 411 -6.79 32.82 5.41
CA LEU A 411 -5.84 32.14 6.29
C LEU A 411 -5.59 32.94 7.57
N ALA A 412 -5.92 32.37 8.70
CA ALA A 412 -5.47 32.85 10.00
C ALA A 412 -4.19 32.11 10.38
N ASN A 413 -3.04 32.68 10.04
CA ASN A 413 -1.74 32.05 10.26
C ASN A 413 -1.34 32.00 11.75
N CYS A 414 -0.38 31.14 12.11
CA CYS A 414 0.23 31.10 13.44
C CYS A 414 1.48 32.00 13.51
N GLU A 415 1.92 32.27 14.74
CA GLU A 415 3.05 33.19 15.00
C GLU A 415 4.41 32.50 14.83
N LYS A 416 4.52 31.22 15.24
CA LYS A 416 5.74 30.43 15.07
C LYS A 416 6.04 30.18 13.59
N LYS A 417 7.33 30.06 13.31
CA LYS A 417 7.86 29.82 11.95
C LYS A 417 8.52 28.44 11.80
N ASP A 418 8.74 27.72 12.89
CA ASP A 418 9.29 26.38 12.88
C ASP A 418 8.19 25.39 12.47
N PRO A 419 8.28 24.75 11.29
CA PRO A 419 7.24 23.85 10.79
C PRO A 419 6.93 22.69 11.75
N SER A 420 7.95 22.16 12.42
CA SER A 420 7.81 21.03 13.35
C SER A 420 6.89 21.34 14.53
N GLN A 421 6.72 22.60 14.87
CA GLN A 421 5.90 23.10 15.96
C GLN A 421 4.56 23.69 15.49
N CYS A 422 4.35 23.79 14.19
CA CYS A 422 3.16 24.42 13.60
C CYS A 422 2.21 23.40 13.00
N GLU A 423 0.91 23.69 13.10
CA GLU A 423 -0.12 22.87 12.47
C GLU A 423 -1.18 23.77 11.82
N ILE A 424 -1.78 23.28 10.72
CA ILE A 424 -2.85 23.97 10.02
C ILE A 424 -4.10 23.13 9.99
N PHE A 425 -5.23 23.71 10.35
CA PHE A 425 -6.55 23.11 10.27
C PHE A 425 -7.29 23.64 9.05
N ILE A 426 -7.66 22.74 8.14
CA ILE A 426 -8.54 23.03 7.01
C ILE A 426 -9.98 22.80 7.51
N VAL A 427 -10.74 23.88 7.61
CA VAL A 427 -12.04 23.89 8.29
C VAL A 427 -13.16 24.09 7.28
N GLU A 428 -14.18 23.28 7.35
CA GLU A 428 -15.38 23.43 6.52
C GLU A 428 -16.20 24.66 6.91
N GLY A 429 -16.37 25.55 5.95
CA GLY A 429 -17.22 26.72 6.06
C GLY A 429 -16.65 27.89 6.88
N ASP A 430 -17.22 29.08 6.65
CA ASP A 430 -16.79 30.30 7.33
C ASP A 430 -17.27 30.35 8.80
N SER A 431 -18.39 29.70 9.14
CA SER A 431 -18.95 29.66 10.50
C SER A 431 -18.06 28.89 11.46
N ALA A 432 -17.79 27.59 11.13
CA ALA A 432 -16.87 26.77 11.92
C ALA A 432 -15.45 27.32 11.89
N GLY A 433 -15.03 27.93 10.76
CA GLY A 433 -13.78 28.66 10.64
C GLY A 433 -13.68 29.85 11.61
N GLY A 434 -14.79 30.55 11.88
CA GLY A 434 -14.87 31.62 12.86
C GLY A 434 -14.65 31.14 14.29
N SER A 435 -15.38 30.09 14.69
CA SER A 435 -15.23 29.45 16.00
C SER A 435 -13.82 28.90 16.19
N ALA A 436 -13.27 28.23 15.19
CA ALA A 436 -11.90 27.69 15.22
C ALA A 436 -10.83 28.79 15.33
N LYS A 437 -10.99 29.92 14.63
CA LYS A 437 -10.09 31.09 14.74
C LYS A 437 -10.08 31.67 16.15
N THR A 438 -11.20 31.62 16.84
CA THR A 438 -11.33 32.10 18.22
C THR A 438 -10.75 31.09 19.20
N ALA A 439 -11.00 29.81 18.99
CA ALA A 439 -10.60 28.70 19.86
C ALA A 439 -9.10 28.37 19.81
N ARG A 440 -8.45 28.57 18.67
CA ARG A 440 -7.06 28.10 18.40
C ARG A 440 -6.01 28.72 19.31
N ASN A 441 -4.92 28.01 19.50
CA ASN A 441 -3.68 28.61 20.00
C ASN A 441 -2.93 29.32 18.85
N ARG A 442 -2.92 30.66 18.90
CA ARG A 442 -2.35 31.50 17.85
C ARG A 442 -0.85 31.30 17.66
N ASN A 443 -0.14 30.82 18.67
CA ASN A 443 1.31 30.64 18.57
C ASN A 443 1.69 29.58 17.53
N TYR A 444 0.94 28.44 17.46
CA TYR A 444 1.33 27.30 16.63
C TYR A 444 0.21 26.73 15.77
N GLN A 445 -1.05 27.19 15.92
CA GLN A 445 -2.17 26.71 15.12
C GLN A 445 -2.62 27.75 14.09
N ALA A 446 -2.67 27.35 12.82
CA ALA A 446 -3.25 28.11 11.72
C ALA A 446 -4.61 27.56 11.35
N ILE A 447 -5.55 28.40 10.93
CA ILE A 447 -6.89 28.02 10.47
C ILE A 447 -7.08 28.51 9.04
N LEU A 448 -7.47 27.59 8.17
CA LEU A 448 -7.82 27.84 6.78
C LEU A 448 -9.28 27.40 6.52
N PRO A 449 -10.25 28.30 6.55
CA PRO A 449 -11.60 27.97 6.13
C PRO A 449 -11.67 27.75 4.62
N ILE A 450 -12.36 26.68 4.20
CA ILE A 450 -12.67 26.40 2.79
C ILE A 450 -14.18 26.52 2.57
N ARG A 451 -14.58 27.05 1.40
CA ARG A 451 -16.00 27.24 1.07
C ARG A 451 -16.54 26.05 0.31
N GLY A 452 -17.26 25.17 1.03
CA GLY A 452 -17.94 24.02 0.44
C GLY A 452 -17.00 23.02 -0.20
N LYS A 453 -17.55 22.24 -1.13
CA LYS A 453 -16.84 21.17 -1.82
C LYS A 453 -15.80 21.76 -2.80
N ILE A 454 -14.54 21.38 -2.64
CA ILE A 454 -13.49 21.75 -3.59
C ILE A 454 -13.68 21.00 -4.91
N LEU A 455 -12.95 21.44 -5.94
CA LEU A 455 -12.93 20.77 -7.23
C LEU A 455 -12.48 19.31 -7.08
N ASN A 456 -13.22 18.37 -7.68
CA ASN A 456 -12.76 17.00 -7.81
C ASN A 456 -11.62 16.95 -8.85
N VAL A 457 -10.39 16.81 -8.35
CA VAL A 457 -9.18 16.85 -9.18
C VAL A 457 -9.00 15.59 -10.02
N GLU A 458 -9.64 14.47 -9.68
CA GLU A 458 -9.61 13.24 -10.48
C GLU A 458 -10.30 13.41 -11.84
N LYS A 459 -11.30 14.31 -11.92
CA LYS A 459 -12.07 14.59 -13.14
C LYS A 459 -11.64 15.87 -13.86
N ALA A 460 -10.78 16.67 -13.25
CA ALA A 460 -10.46 18.00 -13.73
C ALA A 460 -9.13 18.02 -14.49
N THR A 461 -9.06 18.84 -15.54
CA THR A 461 -7.77 19.15 -16.16
C THR A 461 -6.94 20.04 -15.23
N ILE A 462 -5.63 19.95 -15.35
CA ILE A 462 -4.69 20.68 -14.48
C ILE A 462 -4.90 22.20 -14.50
N ASP A 463 -5.26 22.77 -15.66
CA ASP A 463 -5.57 24.19 -15.77
C ASP A 463 -6.75 24.60 -14.89
N LYS A 464 -7.77 23.75 -14.79
CA LYS A 464 -8.93 23.97 -13.90
C LYS A 464 -8.53 23.81 -12.43
N VAL A 465 -7.67 22.84 -12.12
CA VAL A 465 -7.15 22.63 -10.77
C VAL A 465 -6.37 23.87 -10.31
N LEU A 466 -5.42 24.35 -11.13
CA LEU A 466 -4.63 25.54 -10.86
C LEU A 466 -5.44 26.84 -10.93
N ALA A 467 -6.56 26.87 -11.63
CA ALA A 467 -7.46 28.03 -11.63
C ALA A 467 -8.35 28.11 -10.39
N ASN A 468 -8.54 26.98 -9.68
CA ASN A 468 -9.42 26.93 -8.50
C ASN A 468 -8.85 27.76 -7.33
N ALA A 469 -9.66 28.66 -6.79
CA ALA A 469 -9.24 29.60 -5.76
C ALA A 469 -8.90 28.92 -4.41
N GLU A 470 -9.66 27.90 -4.01
CA GLU A 470 -9.43 27.17 -2.77
C GLU A 470 -8.14 26.37 -2.83
N ILE A 471 -7.91 25.66 -3.95
CA ILE A 471 -6.67 24.90 -4.18
C ILE A 471 -5.46 25.82 -4.22
N LYS A 472 -5.52 26.97 -4.90
CA LYS A 472 -4.45 28.00 -4.87
C LYS A 472 -4.15 28.46 -3.45
N THR A 473 -5.19 28.69 -2.67
CA THR A 473 -5.02 29.16 -1.29
C THR A 473 -4.31 28.09 -0.44
N MET A 474 -4.63 26.82 -0.61
CA MET A 474 -3.95 25.70 0.07
C MET A 474 -2.49 25.57 -0.37
N ILE A 475 -2.18 25.59 -1.66
CA ILE A 475 -0.81 25.55 -2.19
C ILE A 475 0.04 26.68 -1.58
N ASN A 476 -0.51 27.89 -1.55
CA ASN A 476 0.17 29.06 -0.98
C ASN A 476 0.33 28.96 0.55
N ALA A 477 -0.67 28.40 1.25
CA ALA A 477 -0.61 28.22 2.69
C ALA A 477 0.47 27.21 3.09
N PHE A 478 0.53 26.07 2.41
CA PHE A 478 1.50 25.00 2.70
C PHE A 478 2.94 25.41 2.34
N GLY A 479 3.13 26.12 1.25
CA GLY A 479 4.44 26.64 0.82
C GLY A 479 5.38 25.61 0.19
N CYS A 480 4.98 24.37 0.10
CA CYS A 480 5.79 23.26 -0.44
C CYS A 480 5.60 23.02 -1.95
N GLY A 481 4.79 23.85 -2.63
CA GLY A 481 4.54 23.69 -4.06
C GLY A 481 3.47 22.64 -4.37
N PHE A 482 3.54 22.09 -5.58
CA PHE A 482 2.49 21.23 -6.14
C PHE A 482 3.12 20.31 -7.20
N SER A 483 2.90 19.00 -7.10
CA SER A 483 3.40 18.00 -8.04
C SER A 483 2.33 17.64 -9.05
N GLU A 484 2.69 17.63 -10.33
CA GLU A 484 1.79 17.27 -11.43
C GLU A 484 2.12 15.92 -12.06
N GLY A 485 3.01 15.15 -11.44
CA GLY A 485 3.54 13.94 -12.06
C GLY A 485 4.57 14.17 -13.17
N TYR A 486 4.73 15.39 -13.63
CA TYR A 486 5.62 15.81 -14.73
C TYR A 486 6.77 16.72 -14.33
N GLY A 487 6.81 17.22 -13.11
CA GLY A 487 7.87 18.09 -12.63
C GLY A 487 7.84 18.22 -11.12
N ASN A 488 9.00 18.11 -10.49
CA ASN A 488 9.18 18.20 -9.05
C ASN A 488 9.20 19.66 -8.57
N ASP A 489 8.10 20.40 -8.72
CA ASP A 489 7.93 21.67 -8.03
C ASP A 489 7.45 21.48 -6.59
N PHE A 490 7.07 20.25 -6.22
CA PHE A 490 6.76 19.89 -4.86
C PHE A 490 8.05 19.60 -4.09
N ASP A 491 8.26 20.34 -3.01
CA ASP A 491 9.43 20.21 -2.14
C ASP A 491 8.94 20.17 -0.70
N ILE A 492 8.86 18.98 -0.14
CA ILE A 492 8.36 18.74 1.22
C ILE A 492 9.18 19.51 2.27
N THR A 493 10.48 19.77 2.00
CA THR A 493 11.34 20.52 2.94
C THR A 493 10.90 21.97 3.15
N LYS A 494 10.09 22.51 2.23
CA LYS A 494 9.49 23.86 2.31
C LYS A 494 8.13 23.89 2.99
N LEU A 495 7.63 22.74 3.44
CA LEU A 495 6.36 22.67 4.14
C LEU A 495 6.38 23.54 5.39
N ARG A 496 5.34 24.35 5.56
CA ARG A 496 5.25 25.35 6.66
C ARG A 496 4.63 24.80 7.94
N TYR A 497 4.01 23.63 7.89
CA TYR A 497 3.27 23.03 8.99
C TYR A 497 3.60 21.56 9.12
N GLY A 498 4.05 21.13 10.29
CA GLY A 498 4.32 19.71 10.57
C GLY A 498 3.07 18.84 10.55
N LYS A 499 1.87 19.43 10.71
CA LYS A 499 0.60 18.73 10.59
C LYS A 499 -0.41 19.54 9.79
N ILE A 500 -1.07 18.86 8.85
CA ILE A 500 -2.22 19.35 8.10
C ILE A 500 -3.42 18.55 8.56
N VAL A 501 -4.37 19.20 9.21
CA VAL A 501 -5.52 18.55 9.85
C VAL A 501 -6.79 18.91 9.09
N ILE A 502 -7.45 17.93 8.50
CA ILE A 502 -8.77 18.07 7.89
C ILE A 502 -9.80 18.07 9.03
N MET A 503 -10.58 19.13 9.13
CA MET A 503 -11.60 19.32 10.14
C MET A 503 -12.93 19.66 9.46
N ALA A 504 -13.69 18.62 9.13
CA ALA A 504 -14.98 18.67 8.47
C ALA A 504 -16.10 18.23 9.41
N ASP A 505 -17.33 18.59 9.08
CA ASP A 505 -18.51 18.20 9.82
C ASP A 505 -18.71 16.67 9.82
N ALA A 506 -19.35 16.13 10.84
CA ALA A 506 -19.62 14.70 10.98
C ALA A 506 -20.86 14.26 10.19
N ASP A 507 -21.02 14.74 8.96
CA ASP A 507 -22.11 14.42 8.06
C ASP A 507 -21.59 13.93 6.68
N VAL A 508 -22.52 13.62 5.78
CA VAL A 508 -22.17 13.11 4.42
C VAL A 508 -21.44 14.15 3.58
N ASP A 509 -21.68 15.43 3.80
CA ASP A 509 -21.03 16.52 3.08
C ASP A 509 -19.59 16.71 3.56
N GLY A 510 -19.36 16.69 4.88
CA GLY A 510 -18.04 16.73 5.47
C GLY A 510 -17.18 15.50 5.11
N ALA A 511 -17.77 14.30 5.04
CA ALA A 511 -17.11 13.09 4.54
C ALA A 511 -16.69 13.26 3.07
N HIS A 512 -17.55 13.86 2.23
CA HIS A 512 -17.23 14.14 0.84
C HIS A 512 -16.11 15.20 0.70
N ILE A 513 -16.14 16.26 1.51
CA ILE A 513 -15.07 17.28 1.51
C ILE A 513 -13.74 16.66 1.92
N SER A 514 -13.73 15.83 2.96
CA SER A 514 -12.53 15.08 3.36
C SER A 514 -11.99 14.21 2.24
N THR A 515 -12.86 13.49 1.53
CA THR A 515 -12.48 12.66 0.37
C THR A 515 -11.89 13.49 -0.77
N LEU A 516 -12.48 14.66 -1.08
CA LEU A 516 -11.94 15.56 -2.11
C LEU A 516 -10.56 16.10 -1.74
N LEU A 517 -10.34 16.46 -0.47
CA LEU A 517 -9.04 16.92 0.04
C LEU A 517 -8.01 15.79 0.00
N LEU A 518 -8.37 14.58 0.42
CA LEU A 518 -7.50 13.42 0.34
C LEU A 518 -7.14 13.07 -1.12
N THR A 519 -8.09 13.18 -2.04
CA THR A 519 -7.83 12.99 -3.48
C THR A 519 -6.84 14.03 -4.00
N LEU A 520 -6.98 15.30 -3.60
CA LEU A 520 -6.02 16.36 -3.95
C LEU A 520 -4.61 16.05 -3.43
N PHE A 521 -4.49 15.69 -2.15
CA PHE A 521 -3.19 15.38 -1.54
C PHE A 521 -2.58 14.13 -2.16
N TYR A 522 -3.35 13.07 -2.34
CA TYR A 522 -2.87 11.83 -2.93
C TYR A 522 -2.36 12.01 -4.36
N ARG A 523 -3.07 12.78 -5.21
CA ARG A 523 -2.70 12.96 -6.62
C ARG A 523 -1.59 13.99 -6.84
N PHE A 524 -1.52 15.03 -6.03
CA PHE A 524 -0.66 16.18 -6.30
C PHE A 524 0.35 16.50 -5.21
N MET A 525 0.22 15.91 -4.03
CA MET A 525 1.10 16.12 -2.88
C MET A 525 1.29 14.81 -2.08
N PRO A 526 1.64 13.67 -2.74
CA PRO A 526 1.63 12.35 -2.08
C PRO A 526 2.56 12.28 -0.87
N ASP A 527 3.69 12.99 -0.89
CA ASP A 527 4.65 12.97 0.21
C ASP A 527 4.07 13.58 1.50
N LEU A 528 3.03 14.43 1.42
CA LEU A 528 2.31 14.88 2.62
C LEU A 528 1.69 13.71 3.39
N ILE A 529 1.25 12.68 2.68
CA ILE A 529 0.66 11.49 3.28
C ILE A 529 1.75 10.50 3.68
N THR A 530 2.70 10.19 2.78
CA THR A 530 3.74 9.19 3.01
C THR A 530 4.69 9.57 4.15
N GLU A 531 4.99 10.86 4.32
CA GLU A 531 5.77 11.36 5.45
C GLU A 531 4.95 11.64 6.72
N GLY A 532 3.62 11.40 6.66
CA GLY A 532 2.76 11.41 7.83
C GLY A 532 2.33 12.79 8.32
N HIS A 533 2.21 13.75 7.42
CA HIS A 533 1.78 15.12 7.75
C HIS A 533 0.26 15.31 7.74
N VAL A 534 -0.51 14.39 7.14
CA VAL A 534 -1.98 14.54 6.97
C VAL A 534 -2.75 13.81 8.07
N TYR A 535 -3.69 14.52 8.68
CA TYR A 535 -4.56 14.02 9.74
C TYR A 535 -6.01 14.40 9.50
N ILE A 536 -6.92 13.60 10.05
CA ILE A 536 -8.36 13.90 10.13
C ILE A 536 -8.69 14.13 11.60
N ALA A 537 -9.29 15.28 11.92
CA ALA A 537 -9.79 15.56 13.25
C ALA A 537 -11.02 14.69 13.55
N MET A 538 -11.10 14.21 14.78
CA MET A 538 -12.21 13.39 15.27
C MET A 538 -12.93 14.16 16.38
N PRO A 539 -13.82 15.11 16.03
CA PRO A 539 -14.64 15.80 17.05
C PRO A 539 -15.63 14.81 17.69
N PRO A 540 -16.12 15.08 18.91
CA PRO A 540 -17.14 14.26 19.52
C PRO A 540 -18.47 14.38 18.77
N LEU A 541 -19.19 13.26 18.66
CA LEU A 541 -20.55 13.23 18.11
C LEU A 541 -21.61 13.63 19.13
N TYR A 542 -21.33 13.41 20.43
CA TYR A 542 -22.30 13.62 21.50
C TYR A 542 -21.68 14.32 22.69
N LYS A 543 -22.48 15.18 23.31
CA LYS A 543 -22.23 15.73 24.63
C LYS A 543 -23.28 15.18 25.59
N VAL A 544 -22.84 14.56 26.66
CA VAL A 544 -23.69 14.04 27.72
C VAL A 544 -23.62 14.95 28.92
N MET A 545 -24.77 15.38 29.41
CA MET A 545 -24.92 16.24 30.57
C MET A 545 -25.66 15.46 31.66
N PRO A 546 -24.95 14.81 32.58
CA PRO A 546 -25.59 14.10 33.69
C PRO A 546 -26.22 15.10 34.68
N LYS A 547 -27.34 14.72 35.32
CA LYS A 547 -27.98 15.55 36.34
C LYS A 547 -27.10 15.81 37.57
N LYS A 548 -26.11 14.95 37.80
CA LYS A 548 -25.08 15.06 38.84
C LYS A 548 -23.78 14.55 38.26
N GLY A 549 -22.72 15.36 38.25
CA GLY A 549 -21.42 15.02 37.69
C GLY A 549 -20.93 16.03 36.66
N GLN A 550 -19.83 15.75 36.03
CA GLN A 550 -19.24 16.54 34.95
C GLN A 550 -19.82 16.14 33.60
N GLU A 551 -19.84 17.08 32.67
CA GLU A 551 -20.16 16.83 31.26
C GLU A 551 -19.13 15.90 30.66
N GLU A 552 -19.56 15.01 29.74
CA GLU A 552 -18.70 14.03 29.08
C GLU A 552 -18.95 14.08 27.58
N TYR A 553 -17.87 13.96 26.79
CA TYR A 553 -17.92 13.91 25.34
C TYR A 553 -17.77 12.48 24.85
N LEU A 554 -18.65 12.05 23.94
CA LEU A 554 -18.61 10.72 23.34
C LEU A 554 -18.37 10.86 21.84
N TYR A 555 -17.44 10.05 21.32
CA TYR A 555 -16.89 10.20 19.99
C TYR A 555 -17.50 9.27 18.95
N ASP A 556 -18.21 8.22 19.38
CA ASP A 556 -18.89 7.27 18.50
C ASP A 556 -20.18 6.73 19.12
N ASP A 557 -21.01 6.08 18.29
CA ASP A 557 -22.26 5.47 18.71
C ASP A 557 -22.05 4.33 19.70
N LYS A 558 -20.95 3.60 19.59
CA LYS A 558 -20.61 2.52 20.52
C LYS A 558 -20.31 3.05 21.92
N ALA A 559 -19.68 4.23 22.01
CA ALA A 559 -19.47 4.91 23.28
C ALA A 559 -20.81 5.36 23.88
N LEU A 560 -21.73 5.89 23.06
CA LEU A 560 -23.07 6.26 23.48
C LEU A 560 -23.87 5.05 23.99
N GLU A 561 -23.82 3.92 23.29
CA GLU A 561 -24.48 2.71 23.74
C GLU A 561 -23.92 2.18 25.07
N ARG A 562 -22.57 2.18 25.20
CA ARG A 562 -21.91 1.82 26.48
C ARG A 562 -22.35 2.72 27.61
N TYR A 563 -22.41 4.03 27.36
CA TYR A 563 -22.86 5.01 28.33
C TYR A 563 -24.33 4.78 28.72
N ARG A 564 -25.22 4.55 27.75
CA ARG A 564 -26.63 4.23 27.99
C ARG A 564 -26.85 2.97 28.82
N ARG A 565 -26.02 1.94 28.60
CA ARG A 565 -26.07 0.67 29.39
C ARG A 565 -25.59 0.87 30.84
N ALA A 566 -24.67 1.78 31.07
CA ALA A 566 -24.10 2.05 32.39
C ALA A 566 -24.97 3.00 33.24
N HIS A 567 -25.87 3.76 32.63
CA HIS A 567 -26.65 4.82 33.31
C HIS A 567 -28.16 4.62 33.14
N LYS A 568 -28.90 4.95 34.20
CA LYS A 568 -30.37 4.81 34.19
C LYS A 568 -31.02 5.79 33.19
N PRO A 569 -32.07 5.37 32.45
CA PRO A 569 -32.84 6.29 31.61
C PRO A 569 -33.30 7.54 32.38
N GLY A 570 -33.11 8.72 31.78
CA GLY A 570 -33.49 10.00 32.38
C GLY A 570 -32.52 10.55 33.43
N SER A 571 -31.33 9.91 33.68
CA SER A 571 -30.30 10.45 34.58
C SER A 571 -29.38 11.48 33.90
N PHE A 572 -29.45 11.63 32.59
CA PHE A 572 -28.69 12.59 31.80
C PHE A 572 -29.51 13.15 30.64
N THR A 573 -29.05 14.27 30.09
CA THR A 573 -29.49 14.81 28.80
C THR A 573 -28.40 14.61 27.77
N LEU A 574 -28.79 14.42 26.50
CA LEU A 574 -27.89 14.17 25.37
C LEU A 574 -28.05 15.30 24.37
N GLN A 575 -26.94 15.88 23.96
CA GLN A 575 -26.84 16.77 22.81
C GLN A 575 -26.06 16.05 21.73
N ARG A 576 -26.60 15.98 20.51
CA ARG A 576 -25.88 15.49 19.33
C ARG A 576 -25.35 16.69 18.56
N TYR A 577 -24.06 16.66 18.20
CA TYR A 577 -23.47 17.64 17.29
C TYR A 577 -23.64 17.18 15.86
N LYS A 578 -24.24 18.01 15.02
CA LYS A 578 -24.38 17.77 13.57
C LYS A 578 -23.24 18.40 12.78
N GLY A 579 -22.64 19.46 13.32
CA GLY A 579 -21.52 20.14 12.70
C GLY A 579 -20.68 20.92 13.70
N LEU A 580 -19.46 21.24 13.31
CA LEU A 580 -18.47 21.99 14.10
C LEU A 580 -18.95 23.41 14.45
N GLY A 581 -19.84 23.98 13.65
CA GLY A 581 -20.43 25.28 13.90
C GLY A 581 -21.39 25.33 15.08
N GLU A 582 -21.81 24.17 15.61
CA GLU A 582 -22.65 24.06 16.81
C GLU A 582 -21.84 24.09 18.11
N MET A 583 -20.51 23.97 18.02
CA MET A 583 -19.60 24.05 19.16
C MET A 583 -19.19 25.52 19.40
N ASP A 584 -19.19 25.94 20.64
CA ASP A 584 -18.52 27.18 21.01
C ASP A 584 -17.00 27.04 21.01
N ALA A 585 -16.28 28.14 21.16
CA ALA A 585 -14.83 28.17 21.06
C ALA A 585 -14.14 27.33 22.16
N GLU A 586 -14.70 27.28 23.35
CA GLU A 586 -14.15 26.52 24.48
C GLU A 586 -14.33 25.02 24.28
N GLN A 587 -15.51 24.59 23.86
CA GLN A 587 -15.79 23.19 23.49
C GLN A 587 -14.91 22.71 22.35
N LEU A 588 -14.75 23.53 21.32
CA LEU A 588 -13.92 23.20 20.16
C LEU A 588 -12.44 23.10 20.54
N TRP A 589 -11.97 23.96 21.45
CA TRP A 589 -10.63 23.85 22.00
C TRP A 589 -10.45 22.54 22.76
N GLU A 590 -11.28 22.28 23.76
CA GLU A 590 -11.15 21.13 24.65
C GLU A 590 -11.22 19.79 23.92
N THR A 591 -12.05 19.69 22.89
CA THR A 591 -12.33 18.40 22.24
C THR A 591 -11.54 18.15 20.96
N THR A 592 -11.15 19.23 20.23
CA THR A 592 -10.67 19.07 18.84
C THR A 592 -9.35 19.78 18.57
N LEU A 593 -9.07 20.92 19.21
CA LEU A 593 -7.87 21.69 18.91
C LEU A 593 -6.74 21.49 19.94
N ASN A 594 -7.07 21.21 21.20
CA ASN A 594 -6.07 21.03 22.26
C ASN A 594 -5.25 19.75 22.05
N PRO A 595 -3.91 19.86 21.88
CA PRO A 595 -3.04 18.70 21.65
C PRO A 595 -3.11 17.61 22.72
N GLU A 596 -3.48 17.97 23.97
CA GLU A 596 -3.50 17.04 25.10
C GLU A 596 -4.78 16.19 25.17
N THR A 597 -5.89 16.68 24.60
CA THR A 597 -7.21 16.05 24.76
C THR A 597 -7.85 15.61 23.46
N ARG A 598 -7.44 16.19 22.34
CA ARG A 598 -8.01 15.90 21.02
C ARG A 598 -7.72 14.51 20.51
N MET A 599 -8.61 13.97 19.71
CA MET A 599 -8.39 12.78 18.91
C MET A 599 -8.21 13.15 17.43
N MET A 600 -7.21 12.53 16.80
CA MET A 600 -6.95 12.68 15.37
C MET A 600 -6.57 11.31 14.79
N LYS A 601 -6.99 11.06 13.55
CA LYS A 601 -6.59 9.89 12.77
C LYS A 601 -5.52 10.32 11.77
N ARG A 602 -4.34 9.72 11.81
CA ARG A 602 -3.32 9.91 10.78
C ARG A 602 -3.75 9.20 9.51
N VAL A 603 -3.55 9.85 8.38
CA VAL A 603 -3.81 9.27 7.06
C VAL A 603 -2.57 8.54 6.59
N GLU A 604 -2.72 7.29 6.20
CA GLU A 604 -1.63 6.44 5.73
C GLU A 604 -2.05 5.74 4.43
N ILE A 605 -1.08 5.51 3.54
CA ILE A 605 -1.26 4.71 2.34
C ILE A 605 -0.67 3.33 2.64
N GLU A 606 -1.53 2.34 2.91
CA GLU A 606 -1.11 0.98 3.20
C GLU A 606 -0.67 0.24 1.92
N ASP A 607 -1.39 0.45 0.82
CA ASP A 607 -1.08 -0.08 -0.51
C ASP A 607 -1.33 1.00 -1.57
N ALA A 608 -0.28 1.40 -2.28
CA ALA A 608 -0.36 2.49 -3.25
C ALA A 608 -1.23 2.15 -4.47
N ARG A 609 -1.28 0.86 -4.89
CA ARG A 609 -2.13 0.44 -6.01
C ARG A 609 -3.59 0.41 -5.62
N LEU A 610 -3.88 -0.18 -4.46
CA LEU A 610 -5.24 -0.20 -3.95
C LEU A 610 -5.75 1.22 -3.73
N ALA A 611 -4.95 2.09 -3.13
CA ALA A 611 -5.29 3.50 -2.95
C ALA A 611 -5.56 4.21 -4.29
N SER A 612 -4.73 3.95 -5.32
CA SER A 612 -4.95 4.50 -6.66
C SER A 612 -6.23 3.98 -7.29
N SER A 613 -6.45 2.66 -7.28
CA SER A 613 -7.64 2.03 -7.83
C SER A 613 -8.93 2.51 -7.14
N VAL A 614 -8.93 2.54 -5.80
CA VAL A 614 -10.09 3.02 -5.03
C VAL A 614 -10.36 4.50 -5.30
N THR A 615 -9.32 5.32 -5.38
CA THR A 615 -9.46 6.74 -5.71
C THR A 615 -10.09 6.92 -7.10
N GLU A 616 -9.62 6.17 -8.10
CA GLU A 616 -10.16 6.20 -9.45
C GLU A 616 -11.61 5.71 -9.51
N VAL A 617 -11.93 4.59 -8.88
CA VAL A 617 -13.29 4.05 -8.83
C VAL A 617 -14.25 5.02 -8.15
N LEU A 618 -13.87 5.59 -7.01
CA LEU A 618 -14.75 6.46 -6.23
C LEU A 618 -14.84 7.88 -6.80
N MET A 619 -13.73 8.44 -7.28
CA MET A 619 -13.62 9.85 -7.67
C MET A 619 -13.53 10.06 -9.18
N GLY A 620 -13.24 9.02 -9.96
CA GLY A 620 -13.17 9.06 -11.44
C GLY A 620 -14.51 9.31 -12.13
N SER A 621 -14.50 9.36 -13.48
CA SER A 621 -15.69 9.64 -14.29
C SER A 621 -16.64 8.44 -14.42
N ASP A 622 -16.12 7.21 -14.29
CA ASP A 622 -16.88 5.99 -14.55
C ASP A 622 -17.85 5.64 -13.42
N VAL A 623 -19.12 5.48 -13.80
CA VAL A 623 -20.20 5.19 -12.85
C VAL A 623 -20.35 3.70 -12.54
N PRO A 624 -20.26 2.77 -13.50
CA PRO A 624 -20.48 1.35 -13.25
C PRO A 624 -19.52 0.73 -12.22
N PRO A 625 -18.20 0.96 -12.28
CA PRO A 625 -17.25 0.45 -11.27
C PRO A 625 -17.54 1.00 -9.87
N ARG A 626 -17.90 2.29 -9.76
CA ARG A 626 -18.27 2.92 -8.49
C ARG A 626 -19.53 2.29 -7.90
N LYS A 627 -20.55 2.05 -8.75
CA LYS A 627 -21.79 1.41 -8.30
C LYS A 627 -21.53 0.00 -7.78
N LYS A 628 -20.70 -0.78 -8.47
CA LYS A 628 -20.29 -2.11 -8.06
C LYS A 628 -19.55 -2.05 -6.71
N PHE A 629 -18.57 -1.18 -6.57
CA PHE A 629 -17.81 -0.98 -5.32
C PHE A 629 -18.74 -0.65 -4.14
N ILE A 630 -19.71 0.26 -4.32
CA ILE A 630 -20.68 0.62 -3.28
C ILE A 630 -21.52 -0.60 -2.86
N TYR A 631 -21.96 -1.43 -3.81
CA TYR A 631 -22.73 -2.64 -3.47
C TYR A 631 -21.88 -3.67 -2.70
N GLU A 632 -20.65 -3.89 -3.12
CA GLU A 632 -19.74 -4.86 -2.48
C GLU A 632 -19.35 -4.47 -1.06
N HIS A 633 -19.28 -3.16 -0.77
CA HIS A 633 -18.87 -2.62 0.53
C HIS A 633 -20.04 -2.03 1.35
N ALA A 634 -21.27 -2.24 0.91
CA ALA A 634 -22.45 -1.67 1.60
C ALA A 634 -22.61 -2.16 3.05
N GLN A 635 -22.13 -3.38 3.35
CA GLN A 635 -22.19 -3.94 4.70
C GLN A 635 -21.11 -3.36 5.63
N ASP A 636 -20.05 -2.77 5.08
CA ASP A 636 -18.95 -2.17 5.83
C ASP A 636 -19.21 -0.68 6.13
N ALA A 637 -20.24 -0.10 5.50
CA ALA A 637 -20.59 1.30 5.66
C ALA A 637 -21.36 1.52 6.98
N GLU A 638 -20.83 2.38 7.84
CA GLU A 638 -21.56 2.91 8.98
C GLU A 638 -22.52 3.99 8.43
N LEU A 639 -23.78 3.61 8.19
CA LEU A 639 -24.81 4.55 7.72
C LEU A 639 -25.52 5.19 8.92
N ASP A 640 -25.57 6.51 8.90
CA ASP A 640 -26.42 7.28 9.81
C ASP A 640 -27.86 7.30 9.24
N ILE A 641 -28.64 6.24 9.55
CA ILE A 641 -30.03 6.08 9.12
C ILE A 641 -30.96 6.44 10.26
#